data_444e56bce8eceafc6346ce4f43980e30
#
_entry.id   444e56bce8eceafc6346ce4f43980e30
#
_cell.length_a   1.000
_cell.length_b   1.000
_cell.length_c   1.000
_cell.angle_alpha   90.00
_cell.angle_beta   90.00
_cell.angle_gamma   90.00
#
_symmetry.space_group_name_H-M   'P 1'
#
loop_
_entity.id
_entity.type
_entity.pdbx_description
1 polymer ?
#
loop_
_entity_poly.entity_id
_entity_poly.type
_entity_poly.pdbx_seq_one_letter_code
_entity_poly.pdbx_strand_id
1 'polypeptide(L)'
;GNRSLTASGNPMFIIDGMPGDYATLNPNDIESIEVLKDASSTAVYGSSGANGVVIITTKGGKEGKLTANFNAFFGINSWSTMPEVRQGETYMEGLRTAHKNAGTYVDDANMFTNPAYYEAYQNGKYIDWVDELLHTGTVQNYSLSVSGGTKNTKAYMSMNFSDENGQYNDDNYKLYSTNIRIDHTINKWFTTGISIQASYVHQNKPFAKIQDGMTAIPYGEIYDENGNVNPYPIEGDAGYLNLLMNNKSNWRNQSQNTKLYVNPYIKITPIKGLTWESRVNGTLTYSRSNSFQGDGSYNFYKAGGNVETDTNAKITQNRSYNYKWENIVTYNFNIAKIHEFTLTGVSTWNHNQTDNTEMTGTGIANNKYLWEGLEKAAVQKNSSSYTMSKGVGLVGRINYSLLGRYLLSASIRRDGSSRLAKDHKWSNFPAVSLGWRISDEKFMESTRNWLDNLKIRVGYGISGTASIDPYSSSSSLESGWLTLGGEKTQIYNLTKIIANPELTWERSKNTNIGIDASFLNNRINVTLDMYKTKTEGVIWKKSLPVVNGSYSSKEQYLTNINLCETKNKGLELALNTRNIETKNFQWTSALTFAYNKEEITKLTGTANDKVINGDYTYAVGSAINSFYHYILDGIWQKGEEADAAVFGLKPGSIKINVPDMVRHTDTDGSVYYTKVNADGQEIRYDASNTYSVSADDYQVLGHNSPDWTMGFQNTLTYKDFDLSIYMYMRWGQMLKYSVLTDYDPTGLNNYPTYFNVWSETNPSNDFPAMDASIKDKLSYYPGFAALSYVDGSFFKIKNITLGYTMPDKLAKKLGLGKLRVYGTITNPFVIAKSHLLKDYDPEMNGGLNYPLTKQLVFGLNLSF
;
A
#
# COMPACT_ATOMS: atom_id res chain seq x y z
N GLY A 1 4.42 5.78 11.79
CA GLY A 1 5.56 4.93 11.45
C GLY A 1 5.27 3.46 11.74
N ASN A 2 6.03 2.56 11.15
CA ASN A 2 5.91 1.14 11.40
C ASN A 2 6.28 0.81 12.84
N ARG A 3 5.54 -0.07 13.50
CA ARG A 3 5.74 -0.42 14.92
C ARG A 3 6.11 -1.88 15.13
N SER A 4 5.72 -2.74 14.18
CA SER A 4 5.96 -4.19 14.22
C SER A 4 6.69 -4.61 12.95
N LEU A 5 7.46 -5.70 13.04
CA LEU A 5 8.17 -6.32 11.91
C LEU A 5 7.28 -7.31 11.14
N THR A 6 6.20 -7.78 11.75
CA THR A 6 5.31 -8.82 11.20
C THR A 6 3.87 -8.38 11.07
N ALA A 7 3.39 -7.45 11.92
CA ALA A 7 2.04 -6.91 11.87
C ALA A 7 1.92 -5.81 10.82
N SER A 8 0.76 -5.75 10.13
CA SER A 8 0.44 -4.64 9.23
C SER A 8 0.50 -3.30 9.97
N GLY A 9 1.12 -2.29 9.36
CA GLY A 9 1.14 -0.90 9.86
C GLY A 9 -0.15 -0.11 9.60
N ASN A 10 -1.14 -0.70 8.93
CA ASN A 10 -2.37 -0.02 8.55
C ASN A 10 -3.25 0.33 9.75
N PRO A 11 -3.92 1.51 9.74
CA PRO A 11 -4.92 1.83 10.76
C PRO A 11 -6.15 0.95 10.61
N MET A 12 -6.90 0.79 11.70
CA MET A 12 -8.19 0.14 11.69
C MET A 12 -9.27 1.10 11.21
N PHE A 13 -10.07 0.71 10.23
CA PHE A 13 -11.24 1.46 9.80
C PHE A 13 -12.47 0.98 10.56
N ILE A 14 -13.19 1.94 11.15
CA ILE A 14 -14.46 1.72 11.85
C ILE A 14 -15.55 2.49 11.13
N ILE A 15 -16.48 1.79 10.51
CA ILE A 15 -17.61 2.37 9.80
C ILE A 15 -18.86 2.15 10.65
N ASP A 16 -19.52 3.21 11.12
CA ASP A 16 -20.69 3.18 12.02
C ASP A 16 -20.50 2.29 13.25
N GLY A 17 -19.27 2.30 13.80
CA GLY A 17 -18.90 1.51 14.97
C GLY A 17 -18.41 0.08 14.66
N MET A 18 -18.35 -0.33 13.39
CA MET A 18 -17.88 -1.65 12.94
C MET A 18 -16.52 -1.59 12.26
N PRO A 19 -15.64 -2.57 12.46
CA PRO A 19 -14.52 -2.79 11.54
C PRO A 19 -15.04 -3.01 10.12
N GLY A 20 -14.62 -2.19 9.19
CA GLY A 20 -15.12 -2.20 7.81
C GLY A 20 -14.04 -1.91 6.78
N ASP A 21 -14.40 -2.12 5.53
CA ASP A 21 -13.57 -1.83 4.37
C ASP A 21 -14.11 -0.58 3.66
N TYR A 22 -13.36 0.50 3.71
CA TYR A 22 -13.74 1.76 3.08
C TYR A 22 -13.77 1.68 1.54
N ALA A 23 -13.07 0.73 0.93
CA ALA A 23 -12.99 0.61 -0.54
C ALA A 23 -14.34 0.33 -1.21
N THR A 24 -15.30 -0.24 -0.50
CA THR A 24 -16.66 -0.51 -1.01
C THR A 24 -17.70 0.49 -0.51
N LEU A 25 -17.30 1.49 0.28
CA LEU A 25 -18.18 2.54 0.79
C LEU A 25 -18.31 3.66 -0.24
N ASN A 26 -19.56 4.05 -0.54
CA ASN A 26 -19.81 5.22 -1.36
C ASN A 26 -19.38 6.50 -0.61
N PRO A 27 -18.45 7.32 -1.14
CA PRO A 27 -18.04 8.56 -0.50
C PRO A 27 -19.19 9.53 -0.24
N ASN A 28 -20.25 9.51 -1.08
CA ASN A 28 -21.44 10.35 -0.90
C ASN A 28 -22.25 9.95 0.36
N ASP A 29 -22.04 8.77 0.94
CA ASP A 29 -22.70 8.35 2.17
C ASP A 29 -21.96 8.79 3.42
N ILE A 30 -20.75 9.32 3.32
CA ILE A 30 -19.95 9.72 4.46
C ILE A 30 -20.46 11.06 5.03
N GLU A 31 -20.69 11.10 6.34
CA GLU A 31 -21.00 12.31 7.10
C GLU A 31 -19.75 12.90 7.76
N SER A 32 -18.91 12.06 8.40
CA SER A 32 -17.67 12.52 9.01
C SER A 32 -16.58 11.43 8.96
N ILE A 33 -15.32 11.88 8.99
CA ILE A 33 -14.14 11.03 9.17
C ILE A 33 -13.34 11.61 10.35
N GLU A 34 -13.07 10.77 11.34
CA GLU A 34 -12.27 11.12 12.51
C GLU A 34 -11.09 10.17 12.64
N VAL A 35 -9.91 10.70 12.98
CA VAL A 35 -8.69 9.90 13.11
C VAL A 35 -8.20 9.93 14.54
N LEU A 36 -8.21 8.75 15.20
CA LEU A 36 -7.71 8.55 16.55
C LEU A 36 -6.28 8.02 16.48
N LYS A 37 -5.33 8.76 17.03
CA LYS A 37 -3.89 8.47 16.86
C LYS A 37 -3.21 8.01 18.15
N ASP A 38 -3.67 8.48 19.31
CA ASP A 38 -3.06 8.19 20.61
C ASP A 38 -3.71 7.00 21.32
N ALA A 39 -2.96 6.35 22.24
CA ALA A 39 -3.41 5.16 22.95
C ALA A 39 -4.63 5.41 23.85
N SER A 40 -4.83 6.64 24.35
CA SER A 40 -5.96 6.96 25.22
C SER A 40 -7.26 7.06 24.45
N SER A 41 -7.23 7.58 23.22
CA SER A 41 -8.39 7.66 22.33
C SER A 41 -8.71 6.29 21.68
N THR A 42 -7.70 5.50 21.33
CA THR A 42 -7.88 4.18 20.69
C THR A 42 -8.18 3.04 21.68
N ALA A 43 -8.07 3.27 22.98
CA ALA A 43 -8.25 2.23 24.02
C ALA A 43 -9.58 1.45 23.91
N VAL A 44 -10.65 2.11 23.44
CA VAL A 44 -11.97 1.48 23.28
C VAL A 44 -11.95 0.41 22.16
N TYR A 45 -11.09 0.59 21.14
CA TYR A 45 -11.04 -0.31 19.98
C TYR A 45 -10.08 -1.49 20.16
N GLY A 46 -9.35 -1.54 21.28
CA GLY A 46 -8.50 -2.66 21.67
C GLY A 46 -7.24 -2.83 20.85
N SER A 47 -6.77 -4.07 20.83
CA SER A 47 -5.54 -4.44 20.15
C SER A 47 -5.53 -4.13 18.65
N SER A 48 -6.67 -4.19 18.00
CA SER A 48 -6.80 -3.85 16.58
C SER A 48 -6.62 -2.35 16.29
N GLY A 49 -6.82 -1.47 17.31
CA GLY A 49 -6.61 -0.03 17.21
C GLY A 49 -5.18 0.43 17.50
N ALA A 50 -4.22 -0.48 17.71
CA ALA A 50 -2.85 -0.11 18.09
C ALA A 50 -2.13 0.79 17.07
N ASN A 51 -2.43 0.65 15.78
CA ASN A 51 -1.87 1.48 14.69
C ASN A 51 -2.68 2.75 14.38
N GLY A 52 -3.64 3.11 15.24
CA GLY A 52 -4.60 4.18 15.03
C GLY A 52 -5.93 3.65 14.52
N VAL A 53 -6.95 4.48 14.63
CA VAL A 53 -8.32 4.16 14.20
C VAL A 53 -8.85 5.29 13.36
N VAL A 54 -9.36 4.98 12.17
CA VAL A 54 -10.12 5.89 11.32
C VAL A 54 -11.60 5.57 11.50
N ILE A 55 -12.33 6.49 12.12
CA ILE A 55 -13.77 6.36 12.32
C ILE A 55 -14.47 7.05 11.16
N ILE A 56 -15.30 6.31 10.46
CA ILE A 56 -16.16 6.81 9.39
C ILE A 56 -17.61 6.70 9.88
N THR A 57 -18.27 7.83 9.96
CA THR A 57 -19.71 7.88 10.27
C THR A 57 -20.46 8.10 8.96
N THR A 58 -21.40 7.20 8.66
CA THR A 58 -22.25 7.37 7.49
C THR A 58 -23.46 8.26 7.80
N LYS A 59 -24.03 8.85 6.76
CA LYS A 59 -25.23 9.68 6.84
C LYS A 59 -26.39 8.88 7.45
N GLY A 60 -27.11 9.51 8.36
CA GLY A 60 -28.31 8.98 8.97
C GLY A 60 -29.58 9.70 8.54
N GLY A 61 -30.73 9.16 8.89
CA GLY A 61 -32.02 9.82 8.73
C GLY A 61 -32.10 11.10 9.55
N LYS A 62 -32.71 12.13 9.02
CA LYS A 62 -32.97 13.41 9.70
C LYS A 62 -34.47 13.60 9.89
N GLU A 63 -34.85 14.26 10.98
CA GLU A 63 -36.25 14.68 11.17
C GLU A 63 -36.62 15.74 10.13
N GLY A 64 -37.76 15.57 9.45
CA GLY A 64 -38.20 16.50 8.43
C GLY A 64 -38.76 15.80 7.20
N LYS A 65 -38.99 16.61 6.17
CA LYS A 65 -39.48 16.11 4.87
C LYS A 65 -38.45 15.18 4.23
N LEU A 66 -38.98 14.30 3.40
CA LEU A 66 -38.16 13.43 2.56
C LEU A 66 -37.27 14.29 1.64
N THR A 67 -36.00 14.01 1.63
CA THR A 67 -35.00 14.62 0.75
C THR A 67 -34.34 13.53 -0.07
N ALA A 68 -34.37 13.68 -1.37
CA ALA A 68 -33.67 12.80 -2.29
C ALA A 68 -32.44 13.52 -2.89
N ASN A 69 -31.31 12.81 -2.98
CA ASN A 69 -30.12 13.34 -3.64
C ASN A 69 -29.68 12.33 -4.70
N PHE A 70 -29.39 12.84 -5.88
CA PHE A 70 -28.83 12.08 -6.99
C PHE A 70 -27.49 12.69 -7.37
N ASN A 71 -26.47 11.84 -7.42
CA ASN A 71 -25.13 12.22 -7.84
C ASN A 71 -24.72 11.30 -9.00
N ALA A 72 -24.23 11.89 -10.07
CA ALA A 72 -23.70 11.14 -11.19
C ALA A 72 -22.41 11.78 -11.68
N PHE A 73 -21.49 10.96 -12.14
CA PHE A 73 -20.35 11.44 -12.91
C PHE A 73 -19.96 10.45 -14.00
N PHE A 74 -19.37 11.02 -15.04
CA PHE A 74 -18.70 10.29 -16.11
C PHE A 74 -17.29 10.84 -16.25
N GLY A 75 -16.32 9.97 -16.54
CA GLY A 75 -14.95 10.36 -16.72
C GLY A 75 -14.18 9.45 -17.67
N ILE A 76 -13.02 9.95 -18.03
CA ILE A 76 -12.04 9.28 -18.88
C ILE A 76 -10.83 8.95 -18.04
N ASN A 77 -10.37 7.70 -18.12
CA ASN A 77 -9.18 7.18 -17.47
C ASN A 77 -8.03 7.10 -18.48
N SER A 78 -6.90 7.69 -18.14
CA SER A 78 -5.63 7.58 -18.83
C SER A 78 -4.53 7.34 -17.78
N TRP A 79 -3.29 7.33 -18.15
CA TRP A 79 -2.16 7.21 -17.23
C TRP A 79 -1.55 8.57 -16.87
N SER A 80 -0.94 8.68 -15.69
CA SER A 80 -0.38 9.95 -15.22
C SER A 80 0.91 10.30 -15.99
N THR A 81 1.79 9.34 -16.13
CA THR A 81 3.05 9.45 -16.88
C THR A 81 3.59 8.06 -17.22
N MET A 82 4.36 7.93 -18.28
CA MET A 82 4.96 6.69 -18.76
C MET A 82 6.27 7.00 -19.47
N PRO A 83 7.37 6.29 -19.16
CA PRO A 83 8.62 6.43 -19.89
C PRO A 83 8.48 6.01 -21.36
N GLU A 84 9.02 6.83 -22.24
CA GLU A 84 9.17 6.51 -23.66
C GLU A 84 10.36 5.56 -23.86
N VAL A 85 10.22 4.59 -24.76
CA VAL A 85 11.27 3.64 -25.10
C VAL A 85 11.89 3.93 -26.46
N ARG A 86 13.10 3.44 -26.69
CA ARG A 86 13.80 3.61 -27.98
C ARG A 86 13.03 2.92 -29.09
N GLN A 87 12.99 3.56 -30.26
CA GLN A 87 12.36 3.00 -31.46
C GLN A 87 13.15 3.37 -32.70
N GLY A 88 12.97 2.62 -33.79
CA GLY A 88 13.57 2.88 -35.08
C GLY A 88 15.09 3.14 -34.97
N GLU A 89 15.54 4.30 -35.44
CA GLU A 89 16.96 4.67 -35.45
C GLU A 89 17.57 4.82 -34.06
N THR A 90 16.82 5.31 -33.05
CA THR A 90 17.35 5.45 -31.70
C THR A 90 17.65 4.11 -31.03
N TYR A 91 16.90 3.06 -31.36
CA TYR A 91 17.20 1.70 -30.93
C TYR A 91 18.46 1.19 -31.63
N MET A 92 18.56 1.38 -32.96
CA MET A 92 19.72 0.94 -33.76
C MET A 92 21.03 1.63 -33.36
N GLU A 93 21.00 2.92 -33.02
CA GLU A 93 22.17 3.64 -32.51
C GLU A 93 22.72 3.01 -31.22
N GLY A 94 21.84 2.62 -30.28
CA GLY A 94 22.25 1.91 -29.08
C GLY A 94 22.93 0.59 -29.40
N LEU A 95 22.32 -0.21 -30.30
CA LEU A 95 22.85 -1.50 -30.69
C LEU A 95 24.21 -1.35 -31.41
N ARG A 96 24.34 -0.38 -32.35
CA ARG A 96 25.62 -0.06 -33.01
C ARG A 96 26.71 0.33 -32.01
N THR A 97 26.34 1.15 -31.02
CA THR A 97 27.27 1.58 -29.96
C THR A 97 27.81 0.38 -29.17
N ALA A 98 26.93 -0.54 -28.76
CA ALA A 98 27.32 -1.74 -28.04
C ALA A 98 28.28 -2.62 -28.88
N HIS A 99 27.99 -2.83 -30.18
CA HIS A 99 28.82 -3.62 -31.07
C HIS A 99 30.17 -2.94 -31.41
N LYS A 100 30.21 -1.61 -31.56
CA LYS A 100 31.45 -0.85 -31.75
C LYS A 100 32.34 -0.96 -30.52
N ASN A 101 31.80 -0.80 -29.34
CA ASN A 101 32.54 -0.94 -28.09
C ASN A 101 33.09 -2.35 -27.86
N ALA A 102 32.34 -3.38 -28.29
CA ALA A 102 32.78 -4.77 -28.27
C ALA A 102 33.80 -5.12 -29.36
N GLY A 103 34.02 -4.25 -30.34
CA GLY A 103 34.85 -4.54 -31.53
C GLY A 103 34.23 -5.55 -32.48
N THR A 104 32.93 -5.79 -32.41
CA THR A 104 32.19 -6.79 -33.21
C THR A 104 31.34 -6.17 -34.31
N TYR A 105 31.31 -4.85 -34.42
CA TYR A 105 30.55 -4.15 -35.46
C TYR A 105 31.17 -4.36 -36.85
N VAL A 106 30.40 -4.92 -37.76
CA VAL A 106 30.72 -5.03 -39.20
C VAL A 106 29.78 -4.14 -39.99
N ASP A 107 28.49 -4.42 -39.89
CA ASP A 107 27.39 -3.65 -40.46
C ASP A 107 26.13 -3.89 -39.63
N ASP A 108 25.05 -3.19 -39.95
CA ASP A 108 23.81 -3.27 -39.18
C ASP A 108 23.13 -4.63 -39.25
N ALA A 109 23.24 -5.33 -40.38
CA ALA A 109 22.63 -6.65 -40.57
C ALA A 109 23.27 -7.71 -39.66
N ASN A 110 24.57 -7.60 -39.42
CA ASN A 110 25.32 -8.57 -38.61
C ASN A 110 25.16 -8.37 -37.08
N MET A 111 24.45 -7.32 -36.64
CA MET A 111 24.17 -7.12 -35.23
C MET A 111 23.08 -8.04 -34.68
N PHE A 112 22.26 -8.60 -35.56
CA PHE A 112 21.17 -9.51 -35.17
C PHE A 112 21.53 -10.98 -35.50
N THR A 113 21.30 -11.86 -34.57
CA THR A 113 21.44 -13.31 -34.82
C THR A 113 20.35 -13.85 -35.75
N ASN A 114 19.16 -13.24 -35.74
CA ASN A 114 18.08 -13.54 -36.68
C ASN A 114 17.92 -12.37 -37.66
N PRO A 115 18.16 -12.58 -38.99
CA PRO A 115 18.08 -11.54 -40.02
C PRO A 115 16.71 -10.85 -40.13
N ALA A 116 15.63 -11.54 -39.74
CA ALA A 116 14.28 -10.99 -39.81
C ALA A 116 14.09 -9.71 -38.96
N TYR A 117 14.90 -9.51 -37.91
CA TYR A 117 14.92 -8.26 -37.18
C TYR A 117 15.43 -7.08 -38.03
N TYR A 118 16.49 -7.30 -38.78
CA TYR A 118 17.03 -6.28 -39.69
C TYR A 118 16.07 -5.96 -40.83
N GLU A 119 15.44 -7.00 -41.39
CA GLU A 119 14.42 -6.83 -42.43
C GLU A 119 13.21 -6.04 -41.91
N ALA A 120 12.78 -6.30 -40.68
CA ALA A 120 11.69 -5.54 -40.04
C ALA A 120 12.09 -4.07 -39.88
N TYR A 121 13.33 -3.78 -39.45
CA TYR A 121 13.84 -2.42 -39.37
C TYR A 121 13.84 -1.72 -40.73
N GLN A 122 14.40 -2.34 -41.78
CA GLN A 122 14.46 -1.79 -43.12
C GLN A 122 13.08 -1.50 -43.73
N ASN A 123 12.10 -2.34 -43.40
CA ASN A 123 10.72 -2.21 -43.89
C ASN A 123 9.84 -1.31 -42.99
N GLY A 124 10.42 -0.67 -41.95
CA GLY A 124 9.68 0.20 -41.06
C GLY A 124 8.63 -0.50 -40.20
N LYS A 125 8.77 -1.81 -39.97
CA LYS A 125 7.86 -2.61 -39.13
C LYS A 125 8.23 -2.43 -37.66
N TYR A 126 7.79 -1.31 -37.08
CA TYR A 126 8.06 -0.95 -35.70
C TYR A 126 6.85 -1.23 -34.81
N ILE A 127 7.10 -1.68 -33.56
CA ILE A 127 6.08 -1.93 -32.55
C ILE A 127 6.34 -1.01 -31.35
N ASP A 128 5.37 -0.17 -31.01
CA ASP A 128 5.30 0.49 -29.73
C ASP A 128 4.40 -0.31 -28.78
N TRP A 129 5.01 -1.22 -28.00
CA TRP A 129 4.26 -2.07 -27.11
C TRP A 129 3.51 -1.31 -26.00
N VAL A 130 3.97 -0.12 -25.61
CA VAL A 130 3.30 0.69 -24.60
C VAL A 130 1.98 1.22 -25.18
N ASP A 131 2.00 1.73 -26.40
CA ASP A 131 0.82 2.25 -27.09
C ASP A 131 -0.17 1.12 -27.47
N GLU A 132 0.35 -0.05 -27.83
CA GLU A 132 -0.48 -1.22 -28.16
C GLU A 132 -1.16 -1.87 -26.95
N LEU A 133 -0.54 -1.82 -25.79
CA LEU A 133 -1.04 -2.44 -24.56
C LEU A 133 -1.99 -1.54 -23.78
N LEU A 134 -1.82 -0.22 -23.88
CA LEU A 134 -2.60 0.76 -23.11
C LEU A 134 -3.64 1.45 -23.98
N HIS A 135 -4.81 1.66 -23.43
CA HIS A 135 -5.87 2.45 -24.04
C HIS A 135 -6.58 3.34 -23.00
N THR A 136 -7.23 4.35 -23.48
CA THR A 136 -8.06 5.21 -22.64
C THR A 136 -9.30 4.45 -22.15
N GLY A 137 -9.42 4.34 -20.83
CA GLY A 137 -10.59 3.75 -20.18
C GLY A 137 -11.68 4.77 -19.86
N THR A 138 -12.73 4.32 -19.23
CA THR A 138 -13.87 5.16 -18.81
C THR A 138 -14.30 4.83 -17.39
N VAL A 139 -14.85 5.81 -16.70
CA VAL A 139 -15.48 5.62 -15.40
C VAL A 139 -16.84 6.29 -15.36
N GLN A 140 -17.82 5.62 -14.79
CA GLN A 140 -19.13 6.17 -14.51
C GLN A 140 -19.62 5.75 -13.13
N ASN A 141 -20.31 6.67 -12.47
CA ASN A 141 -20.87 6.42 -11.14
C ASN A 141 -22.23 7.08 -11.03
N TYR A 142 -23.17 6.35 -10.45
CA TYR A 142 -24.53 6.83 -10.19
C TYR A 142 -24.90 6.49 -8.75
N SER A 143 -25.29 7.50 -7.99
CA SER A 143 -25.64 7.35 -6.58
C SER A 143 -26.96 8.06 -6.29
N LEU A 144 -27.91 7.36 -5.72
CA LEU A 144 -29.19 7.88 -5.26
C LEU A 144 -29.28 7.69 -3.76
N SER A 145 -29.61 8.74 -3.02
CA SER A 145 -29.89 8.62 -1.59
C SER A 145 -31.17 9.31 -1.20
N VAL A 146 -31.86 8.72 -0.22
CA VAL A 146 -33.11 9.25 0.33
C VAL A 146 -33.00 9.29 1.85
N SER A 147 -33.33 10.44 2.42
CA SER A 147 -33.27 10.69 3.86
C SER A 147 -34.53 11.39 4.34
N GLY A 148 -35.07 10.98 5.47
CA GLY A 148 -36.22 11.61 6.08
C GLY A 148 -36.62 10.97 7.40
N GLY A 149 -37.65 11.50 8.00
CA GLY A 149 -38.19 10.88 9.22
C GLY A 149 -39.05 11.78 10.05
N THR A 150 -39.62 11.17 11.06
CA THR A 150 -40.38 11.81 12.14
C THR A 150 -39.48 11.99 13.37
N LYS A 151 -40.02 12.60 14.41
CA LYS A 151 -39.35 12.67 15.72
C LYS A 151 -38.94 11.28 16.25
N ASN A 152 -39.74 10.25 15.96
CA ASN A 152 -39.54 8.92 16.51
C ASN A 152 -38.81 7.96 15.56
N THR A 153 -38.99 8.09 14.25
CA THR A 153 -38.36 7.20 13.26
C THR A 153 -37.58 8.05 12.26
N LYS A 154 -36.31 7.71 12.08
CA LYS A 154 -35.42 8.33 11.11
C LYS A 154 -34.89 7.25 10.19
N ALA A 155 -34.88 7.51 8.90
CA ALA A 155 -34.43 6.54 7.91
C ALA A 155 -33.51 7.22 6.87
N TYR A 156 -32.49 6.51 6.49
CA TYR A 156 -31.59 6.81 5.38
C TYR A 156 -31.42 5.58 4.52
N MET A 157 -31.45 5.75 3.22
CA MET A 157 -31.13 4.72 2.25
C MET A 157 -30.33 5.29 1.10
N SER A 158 -29.30 4.60 0.66
CA SER A 158 -28.60 4.90 -0.58
C SER A 158 -28.37 3.67 -1.42
N MET A 159 -28.25 3.88 -2.72
CA MET A 159 -27.83 2.91 -3.72
C MET A 159 -26.75 3.55 -4.57
N ASN A 160 -25.71 2.80 -4.88
CA ASN A 160 -24.62 3.24 -5.73
C ASN A 160 -24.26 2.17 -6.75
N PHE A 161 -24.00 2.61 -7.96
CA PHE A 161 -23.43 1.82 -9.04
C PHE A 161 -22.21 2.55 -9.59
N SER A 162 -21.07 1.82 -9.70
CA SER A 162 -19.86 2.29 -10.34
C SER A 162 -19.41 1.27 -11.37
N ASP A 163 -19.03 1.72 -12.55
CA ASP A 163 -18.46 0.92 -13.63
C ASP A 163 -17.21 1.63 -14.13
N GLU A 164 -16.07 0.98 -14.01
CA GLU A 164 -14.76 1.47 -14.43
C GLU A 164 -14.14 0.49 -15.41
N ASN A 165 -13.86 0.96 -16.62
CA ASN A 165 -12.99 0.31 -17.57
C ASN A 165 -11.60 0.89 -17.41
N GLY A 166 -10.63 0.03 -17.15
CA GLY A 166 -9.24 0.42 -16.91
C GLY A 166 -8.49 0.72 -18.21
N GLN A 167 -7.17 0.64 -18.11
CA GLN A 167 -6.24 1.06 -19.19
C GLN A 167 -5.80 -0.10 -20.08
N TYR A 168 -6.16 -1.33 -19.75
CA TYR A 168 -5.87 -2.53 -20.52
C TYR A 168 -7.12 -3.18 -21.09
N ASN A 169 -6.95 -3.99 -22.11
CA ASN A 169 -8.02 -4.87 -22.58
C ASN A 169 -8.50 -5.79 -21.46
N ASP A 170 -9.82 -5.98 -21.36
CA ASP A 170 -10.47 -6.80 -20.33
C ASP A 170 -10.23 -6.35 -18.87
N ASP A 171 -9.85 -5.11 -18.66
CA ASP A 171 -9.73 -4.47 -17.36
C ASP A 171 -11.03 -3.78 -17.00
N ASN A 172 -11.81 -4.38 -16.10
CA ASN A 172 -13.11 -3.82 -15.72
C ASN A 172 -13.41 -4.06 -14.24
N TYR A 173 -13.92 -3.03 -13.57
CA TYR A 173 -14.35 -3.08 -12.17
C TYR A 173 -15.78 -2.54 -12.06
N LYS A 174 -16.71 -3.36 -11.55
CA LYS A 174 -18.09 -2.97 -11.27
C LYS A 174 -18.41 -3.12 -9.80
N LEU A 175 -18.95 -2.06 -9.21
CA LEU A 175 -19.38 -2.02 -7.81
C LEU A 175 -20.87 -1.66 -7.74
N TYR A 176 -21.62 -2.51 -7.07
CA TYR A 176 -22.98 -2.24 -6.62
C TYR A 176 -22.96 -2.15 -5.09
N SER A 177 -23.42 -1.07 -4.51
CA SER A 177 -23.51 -0.97 -3.06
C SER A 177 -24.79 -0.29 -2.61
N THR A 178 -25.23 -0.64 -1.40
CA THR A 178 -26.38 -0.02 -0.74
C THR A 178 -26.06 0.19 0.73
N ASN A 179 -26.56 1.26 1.29
CA ASN A 179 -26.50 1.57 2.71
C ASN A 179 -27.92 1.89 3.20
N ILE A 180 -28.39 1.21 4.26
CA ILE A 180 -29.69 1.42 4.87
C ILE A 180 -29.46 1.63 6.35
N ARG A 181 -30.01 2.71 6.89
CA ARG A 181 -29.99 2.99 8.33
C ARG A 181 -31.35 3.43 8.81
N ILE A 182 -31.86 2.75 9.83
CA ILE A 182 -33.13 3.07 10.45
C ILE A 182 -32.90 3.14 11.96
N ASP A 183 -33.28 4.26 12.56
CA ASP A 183 -33.24 4.50 13.99
C ASP A 183 -34.69 4.79 14.44
N HIS A 184 -35.18 4.05 15.46
CA HIS A 184 -36.53 4.19 15.99
C HIS A 184 -36.55 4.33 17.51
N THR A 185 -37.08 5.43 17.97
CA THR A 185 -37.28 5.72 19.39
C THR A 185 -38.69 5.27 19.78
N ILE A 186 -38.77 4.13 20.47
CA ILE A 186 -40.03 3.53 20.89
C ILE A 186 -40.68 4.40 21.99
N ASN A 187 -39.85 4.83 22.94
CA ASN A 187 -40.28 5.73 24.02
C ASN A 187 -39.06 6.46 24.61
N LYS A 188 -39.27 7.22 25.68
CA LYS A 188 -38.21 8.10 26.26
C LYS A 188 -36.97 7.35 26.77
N TRP A 189 -37.08 6.06 27.06
CA TRP A 189 -36.03 5.22 27.63
C TRP A 189 -35.56 4.11 26.71
N PHE A 190 -36.23 3.86 25.55
CA PHE A 190 -35.89 2.75 24.66
C PHE A 190 -35.81 3.19 23.21
N THR A 191 -34.64 3.00 22.61
CA THR A 191 -34.35 3.25 21.17
C THR A 191 -33.76 1.96 20.57
N THR A 192 -34.11 1.67 19.34
CA THR A 192 -33.53 0.58 18.57
C THR A 192 -33.20 1.05 17.19
N GLY A 193 -32.28 0.39 16.53
CA GLY A 193 -31.95 0.70 15.14
C GLY A 193 -31.18 -0.41 14.47
N ILE A 194 -31.02 -0.26 13.17
CA ILE A 194 -30.26 -1.17 12.34
C ILE A 194 -29.54 -0.39 11.25
N SER A 195 -28.28 -0.74 11.02
CA SER A 195 -27.52 -0.32 9.84
C SER A 195 -27.17 -1.56 9.01
N ILE A 196 -27.41 -1.50 7.71
CA ILE A 196 -27.11 -2.57 6.75
C ILE A 196 -26.31 -1.96 5.63
N GLN A 197 -25.13 -2.50 5.35
CA GLN A 197 -24.35 -2.16 4.19
C GLN A 197 -24.10 -3.43 3.37
N ALA A 198 -24.47 -3.42 2.10
CA ALA A 198 -24.23 -4.53 1.20
C ALA A 198 -23.46 -4.03 -0.02
N SER A 199 -22.51 -4.83 -0.48
CA SER A 199 -21.78 -4.57 -1.69
C SER A 199 -21.53 -5.84 -2.50
N TYR A 200 -21.55 -5.69 -3.81
CA TYR A 200 -21.14 -6.70 -4.76
C TYR A 200 -20.13 -6.08 -5.72
N VAL A 201 -18.95 -6.67 -5.79
CA VAL A 201 -17.88 -6.29 -6.70
C VAL A 201 -17.70 -7.40 -7.73
N HIS A 202 -17.64 -7.04 -8.99
CA HIS A 202 -17.23 -7.88 -10.10
C HIS A 202 -16.03 -7.22 -10.77
N GLN A 203 -14.91 -7.95 -10.86
CA GLN A 203 -13.67 -7.44 -11.44
C GLN A 203 -13.08 -8.44 -12.42
N ASN A 204 -12.81 -8.01 -13.64
CA ASN A 204 -11.88 -8.66 -14.53
C ASN A 204 -10.53 -7.98 -14.38
N LYS A 205 -9.47 -8.78 -14.20
CA LYS A 205 -8.11 -8.27 -14.04
C LYS A 205 -7.37 -8.42 -15.37
N PRO A 206 -6.64 -7.38 -15.80
CA PRO A 206 -5.93 -7.41 -17.08
C PRO A 206 -4.68 -8.30 -17.03
N PHE A 207 -4.17 -8.66 -18.20
CA PHE A 207 -2.83 -9.17 -18.38
C PHE A 207 -1.86 -8.00 -18.52
N ALA A 208 -1.40 -7.46 -17.38
CA ALA A 208 -0.60 -6.25 -17.33
C ALA A 208 0.88 -6.55 -17.55
N LYS A 209 1.44 -6.14 -18.70
CA LYS A 209 2.78 -6.49 -19.18
C LYS A 209 3.55 -5.31 -19.79
N ILE A 210 3.31 -4.09 -19.31
CA ILE A 210 4.02 -2.91 -19.81
C ILE A 210 5.53 -3.02 -19.66
N GLN A 211 6.03 -3.48 -18.52
CA GLN A 211 7.47 -3.58 -18.31
C GLN A 211 8.09 -4.60 -19.27
N ASP A 212 7.43 -5.73 -19.55
CA ASP A 212 7.88 -6.68 -20.58
C ASP A 212 7.90 -6.01 -21.98
N GLY A 213 6.87 -5.18 -22.28
CA GLY A 213 6.79 -4.42 -23.54
C GLY A 213 7.90 -3.37 -23.67
N MET A 214 8.27 -2.70 -22.57
CA MET A 214 9.36 -1.72 -22.57
C MET A 214 10.74 -2.33 -22.81
N THR A 215 10.92 -3.61 -22.53
CA THR A 215 12.18 -4.33 -22.74
C THR A 215 12.21 -5.11 -24.05
N ALA A 216 11.07 -5.27 -24.70
CA ALA A 216 10.97 -6.00 -25.95
C ALA A 216 11.67 -5.27 -27.10
N ILE A 217 12.23 -6.03 -28.03
CA ILE A 217 12.80 -5.48 -29.29
C ILE A 217 11.65 -4.80 -30.06
N PRO A 218 11.79 -3.54 -30.50
CA PRO A 218 10.67 -2.76 -31.05
C PRO A 218 10.42 -3.03 -32.55
N TYR A 219 10.66 -4.25 -33.02
CA TYR A 219 10.47 -4.63 -34.42
C TYR A 219 9.60 -5.88 -34.54
N GLY A 220 8.85 -5.99 -35.65
CA GLY A 220 8.04 -7.15 -35.96
C GLY A 220 6.62 -6.83 -36.42
N GLU A 221 5.80 -7.86 -36.49
CA GLU A 221 4.37 -7.75 -36.88
C GLU A 221 3.46 -8.34 -35.81
N ILE A 222 2.58 -7.49 -35.29
CA ILE A 222 1.61 -7.86 -34.26
C ILE A 222 0.52 -8.76 -34.85
N TYR A 223 0.09 -8.49 -36.08
CA TYR A 223 -0.99 -9.19 -36.77
C TYR A 223 -0.49 -9.85 -38.05
N ASP A 224 -1.06 -11.01 -38.38
CA ASP A 224 -0.85 -11.68 -39.66
C ASP A 224 -1.63 -10.96 -40.78
N GLU A 225 -1.45 -11.43 -42.03
CA GLU A 225 -2.14 -10.88 -43.21
C GLU A 225 -3.68 -10.98 -43.14
N ASN A 226 -4.20 -11.84 -42.26
CA ASN A 226 -5.63 -12.05 -42.06
C ASN A 226 -6.17 -11.21 -40.86
N GLY A 227 -5.31 -10.45 -40.21
CA GLY A 227 -5.66 -9.62 -39.03
C GLY A 227 -5.74 -10.41 -37.71
N ASN A 228 -5.26 -11.68 -37.67
CA ASN A 228 -5.16 -12.41 -36.41
C ASN A 228 -3.87 -12.02 -35.72
N VAL A 229 -3.87 -12.10 -34.37
CA VAL A 229 -2.66 -11.86 -33.58
C VAL A 229 -1.61 -12.90 -33.92
N ASN A 230 -0.45 -12.44 -34.41
CA ASN A 230 0.68 -13.30 -34.74
C ASN A 230 1.38 -13.72 -33.44
N PRO A 231 1.44 -14.99 -33.07
CA PRO A 231 2.10 -15.42 -31.84
C PRO A 231 3.58 -14.99 -31.71
N TYR A 232 4.26 -14.93 -32.83
CA TYR A 232 5.68 -14.60 -32.96
C TYR A 232 5.85 -13.38 -33.86
N PRO A 233 6.04 -12.16 -33.31
CA PRO A 233 6.18 -10.92 -34.09
C PRO A 233 7.33 -10.94 -35.11
N ILE A 234 8.34 -11.79 -34.87
CA ILE A 234 9.48 -12.00 -35.75
C ILE A 234 9.53 -13.48 -36.18
N GLU A 235 9.61 -13.70 -37.45
CA GLU A 235 9.73 -15.05 -38.02
C GLU A 235 11.02 -15.75 -37.53
N GLY A 236 10.87 -17.01 -37.11
CA GLY A 236 11.98 -17.82 -36.60
C GLY A 236 12.43 -17.50 -35.17
N ASP A 237 11.76 -16.60 -34.45
CA ASP A 237 12.04 -16.32 -33.04
C ASP A 237 10.88 -16.76 -32.13
N ALA A 238 10.90 -18.00 -31.67
CA ALA A 238 9.93 -18.52 -30.70
C ALA A 238 10.11 -17.94 -29.26
N GLY A 239 11.19 -17.26 -28.98
CA GLY A 239 11.45 -16.59 -27.71
C GLY A 239 10.78 -15.23 -27.62
N TYR A 240 10.47 -14.59 -28.75
CA TYR A 240 9.82 -13.30 -28.82
C TYR A 240 8.30 -13.46 -29.00
N LEU A 241 7.57 -13.45 -27.90
CA LEU A 241 6.14 -13.66 -27.88
C LEU A 241 5.36 -12.35 -27.94
N ASN A 242 4.27 -12.38 -28.68
CA ASN A 242 3.33 -11.27 -28.79
C ASN A 242 2.57 -11.02 -27.48
N LEU A 243 2.67 -9.82 -26.94
CA LEU A 243 2.03 -9.44 -25.67
C LEU A 243 0.50 -9.30 -25.75
N LEU A 244 -0.07 -9.22 -26.98
CA LEU A 244 -1.50 -9.08 -27.24
C LEU A 244 -2.21 -10.42 -27.51
N MET A 245 -1.51 -11.55 -27.42
CA MET A 245 -2.11 -12.84 -27.76
C MET A 245 -3.18 -13.34 -26.78
N ASN A 246 -3.23 -12.77 -25.58
CA ASN A 246 -4.25 -13.08 -24.60
C ASN A 246 -5.59 -12.42 -24.96
N ASN A 247 -6.65 -13.21 -24.98
CA ASN A 247 -8.01 -12.77 -25.23
C ASN A 247 -9.00 -13.52 -24.31
N LYS A 248 -10.29 -13.13 -24.36
CA LYS A 248 -11.32 -13.70 -23.48
C LYS A 248 -11.55 -15.19 -23.61
N SER A 249 -11.09 -15.80 -24.70
CA SER A 249 -11.27 -17.25 -24.94
C SER A 249 -10.11 -18.10 -24.45
N ASN A 250 -8.88 -17.52 -24.37
CA ASN A 250 -7.69 -18.29 -23.99
C ASN A 250 -7.07 -17.86 -22.67
N TRP A 251 -7.42 -16.66 -22.16
CA TRP A 251 -6.93 -16.16 -20.86
C TRP A 251 -7.99 -15.33 -20.14
N ARG A 252 -8.22 -15.62 -18.86
CA ARG A 252 -9.10 -14.79 -18.01
C ARG A 252 -8.66 -14.85 -16.55
N ASN A 253 -8.80 -13.71 -15.87
CA ASN A 253 -8.64 -13.59 -14.42
C ASN A 253 -9.79 -12.73 -13.88
N GLN A 254 -10.67 -13.33 -13.09
CA GLN A 254 -11.90 -12.69 -12.61
C GLN A 254 -12.06 -12.88 -11.12
N SER A 255 -12.55 -11.85 -10.43
CA SER A 255 -12.95 -11.94 -9.03
C SER A 255 -14.35 -11.38 -8.80
N GLN A 256 -15.08 -12.03 -7.92
CA GLN A 256 -16.39 -11.61 -7.42
C GLN A 256 -16.33 -11.55 -5.91
N ASN A 257 -16.82 -10.48 -5.33
CA ASN A 257 -16.79 -10.28 -3.88
C ASN A 257 -18.12 -9.70 -3.40
N THR A 258 -18.83 -10.46 -2.58
CA THR A 258 -20.05 -10.03 -1.91
C THR A 258 -19.76 -9.79 -0.45
N LYS A 259 -20.08 -8.61 0.06
CA LYS A 259 -19.98 -8.28 1.48
C LYS A 259 -21.33 -7.80 2.01
N LEU A 260 -21.68 -8.29 3.17
CA LEU A 260 -22.87 -7.86 3.90
C LEU A 260 -22.47 -7.53 5.34
N TYR A 261 -22.70 -6.28 5.73
CA TYR A 261 -22.57 -5.82 7.11
C TYR A 261 -23.97 -5.57 7.69
N VAL A 262 -24.23 -6.10 8.88
CA VAL A 262 -25.50 -5.91 9.59
C VAL A 262 -25.20 -5.52 11.02
N ASN A 263 -25.73 -4.38 11.44
CA ASN A 263 -25.47 -3.79 12.75
C ASN A 263 -26.79 -3.40 13.44
N PRO A 264 -27.55 -4.35 14.01
CA PRO A 264 -28.67 -4.05 14.89
C PRO A 264 -28.15 -3.59 16.26
N TYR A 265 -28.86 -2.64 16.86
CA TYR A 265 -28.60 -2.21 18.23
C TYR A 265 -29.88 -1.92 19.00
N ILE A 266 -29.78 -2.04 20.31
CA ILE A 266 -30.74 -1.53 21.28
C ILE A 266 -30.05 -0.58 22.22
N LYS A 267 -30.74 0.47 22.60
CA LYS A 267 -30.26 1.49 23.55
C LYS A 267 -31.33 1.74 24.58
N ILE A 268 -30.96 1.60 25.85
CA ILE A 268 -31.85 1.77 27.00
C ILE A 268 -31.28 2.89 27.89
N THR A 269 -32.14 3.85 28.25
CA THR A 269 -31.81 4.96 29.13
C THR A 269 -32.73 4.90 30.34
N PRO A 270 -32.44 4.04 31.33
CA PRO A 270 -33.37 3.72 32.40
C PRO A 270 -33.55 4.89 33.38
N ILE A 271 -32.51 5.68 33.59
CA ILE A 271 -32.50 6.88 34.39
C ILE A 271 -31.71 7.98 33.70
N LYS A 272 -31.91 9.22 34.09
CA LYS A 272 -31.18 10.36 33.53
C LYS A 272 -29.67 10.16 33.67
N GLY A 273 -28.97 10.28 32.54
CA GLY A 273 -27.51 10.15 32.45
C GLY A 273 -27.01 8.71 32.28
N LEU A 274 -27.76 7.66 32.63
CA LEU A 274 -27.37 6.27 32.44
C LEU A 274 -27.89 5.75 31.10
N THR A 275 -26.98 5.25 30.26
CA THR A 275 -27.32 4.61 28.98
C THR A 275 -26.66 3.24 28.92
N TRP A 276 -27.41 2.24 28.53
CA TRP A 276 -26.89 0.94 28.10
C TRP A 276 -27.20 0.75 26.63
N GLU A 277 -26.16 0.46 25.83
CA GLU A 277 -26.29 0.12 24.43
C GLU A 277 -25.71 -1.28 24.20
N SER A 278 -26.48 -2.14 23.58
CA SER A 278 -26.05 -3.46 23.13
C SER A 278 -26.19 -3.54 21.63
N ARG A 279 -25.10 -3.89 20.93
CA ARG A 279 -25.07 -4.01 19.48
C ARG A 279 -24.31 -5.25 19.03
N VAL A 280 -24.78 -5.83 17.93
CA VAL A 280 -24.13 -6.94 17.26
C VAL A 280 -23.67 -6.47 15.89
N ASN A 281 -22.40 -6.57 15.63
CA ASN A 281 -21.81 -6.26 14.33
C ASN A 281 -21.52 -7.55 13.60
N GLY A 282 -22.29 -7.91 12.59
CA GLY A 282 -22.12 -9.10 11.77
C GLY A 282 -21.58 -8.75 10.39
N THR A 283 -20.56 -9.48 9.93
CA THR A 283 -20.02 -9.37 8.58
C THR A 283 -19.99 -10.74 7.91
N LEU A 284 -20.63 -10.84 6.76
CA LEU A 284 -20.55 -11.99 5.87
C LEU A 284 -19.78 -11.55 4.61
N THR A 285 -18.71 -12.25 4.29
CA THR A 285 -17.97 -12.05 3.03
C THR A 285 -17.94 -13.37 2.26
N TYR A 286 -18.32 -13.31 1.00
CA TYR A 286 -18.15 -14.39 0.06
C TYR A 286 -17.34 -13.87 -1.15
N SER A 287 -16.18 -14.50 -1.39
CA SER A 287 -15.32 -14.18 -2.52
C SER A 287 -15.13 -15.39 -3.40
N ARG A 288 -15.24 -15.23 -4.71
CA ARG A 288 -14.87 -16.22 -5.70
C ARG A 288 -13.87 -15.59 -6.67
N SER A 289 -12.70 -16.21 -6.80
CA SER A 289 -11.67 -15.82 -7.77
C SER A 289 -11.45 -16.97 -8.75
N ASN A 290 -11.48 -16.65 -10.03
CA ASN A 290 -11.31 -17.62 -11.11
C ASN A 290 -10.15 -17.17 -11.98
N SER A 291 -9.27 -18.08 -12.36
CA SER A 291 -8.26 -17.83 -13.39
C SER A 291 -8.22 -18.98 -14.38
N PHE A 292 -7.94 -18.65 -15.63
CA PHE A 292 -7.82 -19.59 -16.73
C PHE A 292 -6.67 -19.16 -17.62
N GLN A 293 -5.86 -20.15 -18.01
CA GLN A 293 -4.79 -20.05 -18.99
C GLN A 293 -4.92 -21.26 -19.90
N GLY A 294 -5.35 -21.01 -21.12
CA GLY A 294 -5.62 -22.03 -22.12
C GLY A 294 -4.59 -22.04 -23.23
N ASP A 295 -4.81 -22.96 -24.17
CA ASP A 295 -4.11 -23.02 -25.42
C ASP A 295 -4.17 -21.67 -26.16
N GLY A 296 -3.05 -21.26 -26.76
CA GLY A 296 -2.92 -20.00 -27.48
C GLY A 296 -2.71 -18.77 -26.59
N SER A 297 -2.59 -18.91 -25.25
CA SER A 297 -2.26 -17.78 -24.36
C SER A 297 -0.75 -17.52 -24.28
N TYR A 298 -0.37 -16.31 -23.88
CA TYR A 298 1.02 -15.91 -23.71
C TYR A 298 1.82 -16.88 -22.82
N ASN A 299 1.30 -17.17 -21.64
CA ASN A 299 2.00 -18.03 -20.70
C ASN A 299 2.02 -19.49 -21.15
N PHE A 300 1.05 -19.92 -21.94
CA PHE A 300 1.05 -21.24 -22.57
C PHE A 300 2.25 -21.41 -23.50
N TYR A 301 2.45 -20.48 -24.42
CA TYR A 301 3.62 -20.51 -25.31
C TYR A 301 4.94 -20.32 -24.56
N LYS A 302 4.96 -19.44 -23.59
CA LYS A 302 6.14 -19.19 -22.74
C LYS A 302 6.58 -20.44 -21.96
N ALA A 303 5.66 -21.32 -21.59
CA ALA A 303 5.93 -22.56 -20.88
C ALA A 303 6.39 -23.71 -21.80
N GLY A 304 6.16 -23.60 -23.11
CA GLY A 304 6.54 -24.62 -24.09
C GLY A 304 5.41 -25.09 -25.01
N GLY A 305 4.16 -24.66 -24.71
CA GLY A 305 3.01 -24.90 -25.57
C GLY A 305 2.45 -26.35 -25.52
N ASN A 306 2.62 -27.02 -24.38
CA ASN A 306 2.07 -28.35 -24.17
C ASN A 306 0.71 -28.28 -23.47
N VAL A 307 -0.38 -28.69 -24.14
CA VAL A 307 -1.74 -28.64 -23.59
C VAL A 307 -1.87 -29.44 -22.28
N GLU A 308 -1.14 -30.54 -22.11
CA GLU A 308 -1.24 -31.39 -20.92
C GLU A 308 -0.61 -30.77 -19.67
N THR A 309 0.38 -29.91 -19.85
CA THR A 309 1.16 -29.32 -18.72
C THR A 309 1.00 -27.83 -18.57
N ASP A 310 0.73 -27.08 -19.66
CA ASP A 310 0.86 -25.62 -19.69
C ASP A 310 -0.50 -24.90 -19.75
N THR A 311 -1.61 -25.65 -19.91
CA THR A 311 -2.95 -25.12 -19.67
C THR A 311 -3.34 -25.32 -18.22
N ASN A 312 -3.98 -24.31 -17.61
CA ASN A 312 -4.43 -24.43 -16.24
C ASN A 312 -5.69 -23.60 -15.96
N ALA A 313 -6.44 -24.07 -15.00
CA ALA A 313 -7.56 -23.33 -14.42
C ALA A 313 -7.53 -23.42 -12.90
N LYS A 314 -8.04 -22.36 -12.26
CA LYS A 314 -8.11 -22.28 -10.81
C LYS A 314 -9.40 -21.59 -10.40
N ILE A 315 -10.09 -22.17 -9.42
CA ILE A 315 -11.19 -21.56 -8.69
C ILE A 315 -10.82 -21.50 -7.21
N THR A 316 -10.88 -20.32 -6.63
CA THR A 316 -10.72 -20.13 -5.18
C THR A 316 -12.00 -19.52 -4.63
N GLN A 317 -12.58 -20.17 -3.62
CA GLN A 317 -13.75 -19.70 -2.90
C GLN A 317 -13.39 -19.44 -1.44
N ASN A 318 -13.69 -18.24 -0.97
CA ASN A 318 -13.46 -17.85 0.41
C ASN A 318 -14.77 -17.37 1.03
N ARG A 319 -15.11 -17.89 2.19
CA ARG A 319 -16.29 -17.53 2.95
C ARG A 319 -15.89 -17.17 4.36
N SER A 320 -16.16 -15.92 4.77
CA SER A 320 -15.83 -15.44 6.10
C SER A 320 -17.06 -14.99 6.86
N TYR A 321 -17.13 -15.41 8.12
CA TYR A 321 -18.13 -14.99 9.09
C TYR A 321 -17.45 -14.32 10.25
N ASN A 322 -17.73 -13.05 10.44
CA ASN A 322 -17.18 -12.28 11.54
C ASN A 322 -18.34 -11.66 12.32
N TYR A 323 -18.33 -11.80 13.62
CA TYR A 323 -19.25 -11.03 14.46
C TYR A 323 -18.54 -10.47 15.69
N LYS A 324 -19.01 -9.31 16.11
CA LYS A 324 -18.57 -8.62 17.31
C LYS A 324 -19.81 -8.20 18.08
N TRP A 325 -19.96 -8.72 19.28
CA TRP A 325 -21.01 -8.28 20.19
C TRP A 325 -20.42 -7.31 21.20
N GLU A 326 -21.03 -6.15 21.35
CA GLU A 326 -20.59 -5.08 22.26
C GLU A 326 -21.73 -4.68 23.18
N ASN A 327 -21.40 -4.51 24.47
CA ASN A 327 -22.26 -3.88 25.46
C ASN A 327 -21.52 -2.68 26.03
N ILE A 328 -22.15 -1.52 25.93
CA ILE A 328 -21.59 -0.23 26.34
C ILE A 328 -22.51 0.37 27.37
N VAL A 329 -22.01 0.57 28.60
CA VAL A 329 -22.71 1.27 29.68
C VAL A 329 -22.02 2.62 29.86
N THR A 330 -22.79 3.69 29.75
CA THR A 330 -22.28 5.07 29.97
C THR A 330 -23.13 5.76 31.02
N TYR A 331 -22.47 6.37 32.01
CA TYR A 331 -23.12 7.17 33.02
C TYR A 331 -22.53 8.57 33.06
N ASN A 332 -23.36 9.56 32.70
CA ASN A 332 -23.02 10.97 32.68
C ASN A 332 -23.70 11.65 33.89
N PHE A 333 -22.92 12.33 34.75
CA PHE A 333 -23.44 13.07 35.86
C PHE A 333 -22.55 14.26 36.19
N ASN A 334 -23.14 15.27 36.80
CA ASN A 334 -22.48 16.51 37.24
C ASN A 334 -22.65 16.71 38.73
N ILE A 335 -21.55 17.12 39.39
CA ILE A 335 -21.56 17.49 40.79
C ILE A 335 -21.27 19.00 40.88
N ALA A 336 -22.11 19.72 41.65
CA ALA A 336 -21.99 21.18 41.85
C ALA A 336 -21.89 22.02 40.53
N LYS A 337 -22.33 21.47 39.36
CA LYS A 337 -22.29 22.07 38.01
C LYS A 337 -20.87 22.41 37.49
N ILE A 338 -19.83 22.10 38.26
CA ILE A 338 -18.42 22.35 37.89
C ILE A 338 -17.63 21.08 37.70
N HIS A 339 -18.10 19.97 38.23
CA HIS A 339 -17.50 18.66 38.07
C HIS A 339 -18.37 17.83 37.12
N GLU A 340 -17.88 17.55 35.97
CA GLU A 340 -18.55 16.71 34.95
C GLU A 340 -17.86 15.38 34.86
N PHE A 341 -18.62 14.29 34.99
CA PHE A 341 -18.14 12.92 34.92
C PHE A 341 -18.83 12.15 33.81
N THR A 342 -18.06 11.40 33.06
CA THR A 342 -18.55 10.33 32.16
C THR A 342 -17.83 9.03 32.52
N LEU A 343 -18.57 8.06 33.04
CA LEU A 343 -18.07 6.72 33.28
C LEU A 343 -18.53 5.83 32.14
N THR A 344 -17.61 5.04 31.59
CA THR A 344 -17.94 4.10 30.49
C THR A 344 -17.38 2.72 30.81
N GLY A 345 -18.25 1.71 30.77
CA GLY A 345 -17.88 0.29 30.77
C GLY A 345 -18.20 -0.33 29.42
N VAL A 346 -17.27 -1.09 28.87
CA VAL A 346 -17.48 -1.80 27.61
C VAL A 346 -17.08 -3.26 27.76
N SER A 347 -17.90 -4.16 27.26
CA SER A 347 -17.51 -5.54 27.03
C SER A 347 -17.68 -5.92 25.57
N THR A 348 -16.71 -6.63 25.01
CA THR A 348 -16.67 -7.04 23.60
C THR A 348 -16.37 -8.52 23.47
N TRP A 349 -17.06 -9.20 22.56
CA TRP A 349 -16.80 -10.58 22.16
C TRP A 349 -16.67 -10.64 20.65
N ASN A 350 -15.53 -11.11 20.18
CA ASN A 350 -15.22 -11.22 18.75
C ASN A 350 -15.15 -12.70 18.35
N HIS A 351 -15.69 -13.01 17.20
CA HIS A 351 -15.53 -14.29 16.52
C HIS A 351 -15.22 -14.02 15.05
N ASN A 352 -14.13 -14.59 14.57
CA ASN A 352 -13.74 -14.53 13.17
C ASN A 352 -13.53 -15.95 12.68
N GLN A 353 -14.16 -16.30 11.57
CA GLN A 353 -14.07 -17.60 10.94
C GLN A 353 -13.91 -17.41 9.43
N THR A 354 -13.04 -18.20 8.84
CA THR A 354 -12.83 -18.21 7.39
C THR A 354 -12.69 -19.64 6.91
N ASP A 355 -13.49 -19.99 5.91
CA ASP A 355 -13.44 -21.24 5.15
C ASP A 355 -12.91 -20.91 3.76
N ASN A 356 -11.86 -21.57 3.31
CA ASN A 356 -11.28 -21.42 1.98
C ASN A 356 -11.27 -22.76 1.27
N THR A 357 -11.68 -22.76 0.00
CA THR A 357 -11.61 -23.92 -0.90
C THR A 357 -10.90 -23.47 -2.18
N GLU A 358 -9.93 -24.25 -2.60
CA GLU A 358 -9.20 -24.05 -3.84
C GLU A 358 -9.23 -25.30 -4.69
N MET A 359 -9.61 -25.14 -5.94
CA MET A 359 -9.61 -26.18 -6.97
C MET A 359 -8.71 -25.75 -8.10
N THR A 360 -7.75 -26.58 -8.48
CA THR A 360 -6.85 -26.33 -9.60
C THR A 360 -6.88 -27.50 -10.57
N GLY A 361 -6.77 -27.21 -11.85
CA GLY A 361 -6.66 -28.24 -12.89
C GLY A 361 -5.59 -27.87 -13.89
N THR A 362 -4.82 -28.85 -14.34
CA THR A 362 -3.80 -28.72 -15.38
C THR A 362 -4.13 -29.71 -16.50
N GLY A 363 -3.80 -29.41 -17.75
CA GLY A 363 -4.13 -30.22 -18.89
C GLY A 363 -5.60 -30.10 -19.30
N ILE A 364 -6.05 -28.86 -19.60
CA ILE A 364 -7.40 -28.57 -20.09
C ILE A 364 -7.36 -28.47 -21.62
N ALA A 365 -7.89 -29.47 -22.31
CA ALA A 365 -7.80 -29.60 -23.74
C ALA A 365 -8.69 -28.64 -24.54
N ASN A 366 -9.62 -27.92 -23.90
CA ASN A 366 -10.56 -27.06 -24.61
C ASN A 366 -10.82 -25.75 -23.84
N ASN A 367 -10.50 -24.63 -24.46
CA ASN A 367 -10.66 -23.30 -23.90
C ASN A 367 -12.12 -22.89 -23.69
N LYS A 368 -13.08 -23.50 -24.38
CA LYS A 368 -14.50 -23.08 -24.37
C LYS A 368 -15.12 -23.02 -22.99
N TYR A 369 -14.70 -23.90 -22.09
CA TYR A 369 -15.27 -24.01 -20.76
C TYR A 369 -14.54 -23.15 -19.71
N LEU A 370 -13.38 -22.57 -20.07
CA LEU A 370 -12.56 -21.81 -19.13
C LEU A 370 -12.31 -22.62 -17.85
N TRP A 371 -12.51 -21.99 -16.69
CA TRP A 371 -12.39 -22.66 -15.39
C TRP A 371 -13.52 -23.66 -15.07
N GLU A 372 -14.66 -23.62 -15.76
CA GLU A 372 -15.72 -24.64 -15.59
C GLU A 372 -15.32 -26.00 -16.23
N GLY A 373 -14.23 -26.02 -17.00
CA GLY A 373 -13.62 -27.26 -17.52
C GLY A 373 -12.73 -28.00 -16.53
N LEU A 374 -12.62 -27.58 -15.28
CA LEU A 374 -11.79 -28.21 -14.26
C LEU A 374 -12.04 -29.72 -14.08
N GLU A 375 -13.29 -30.18 -14.20
CA GLU A 375 -13.65 -31.61 -14.10
C GLU A 375 -12.99 -32.47 -15.20
N LYS A 376 -12.58 -31.83 -16.31
CA LYS A 376 -11.99 -32.49 -17.50
C LYS A 376 -10.47 -32.31 -17.57
N ALA A 377 -9.88 -31.66 -16.56
CA ALA A 377 -8.43 -31.48 -16.48
C ALA A 377 -7.73 -32.84 -16.29
N ALA A 378 -6.60 -33.02 -16.96
CA ALA A 378 -5.79 -34.24 -16.85
C ALA A 378 -5.28 -34.44 -15.40
N VAL A 379 -4.91 -33.34 -14.73
CA VAL A 379 -4.50 -33.37 -13.32
C VAL A 379 -5.39 -32.43 -12.54
N GLN A 380 -6.03 -32.91 -11.50
CA GLN A 380 -6.90 -32.14 -10.61
C GLN A 380 -6.32 -32.12 -9.20
N LYS A 381 -6.37 -30.96 -8.55
CA LYS A 381 -5.89 -30.75 -7.17
C LYS A 381 -6.90 -29.90 -6.41
N ASN A 382 -7.35 -30.41 -5.30
CA ASN A 382 -8.28 -29.70 -4.42
C ASN A 382 -7.66 -29.51 -3.03
N SER A 383 -7.86 -28.36 -2.45
CA SER A 383 -7.47 -28.08 -1.08
C SER A 383 -8.57 -27.29 -0.36
N SER A 384 -8.65 -27.48 0.94
CA SER A 384 -9.52 -26.69 1.80
C SER A 384 -8.79 -26.32 3.09
N SER A 385 -9.12 -25.17 3.62
CA SER A 385 -8.60 -24.74 4.91
C SER A 385 -9.69 -24.05 5.71
N TYR A 386 -9.61 -24.19 7.01
CA TYR A 386 -10.51 -23.57 7.99
C TYR A 386 -9.67 -22.84 9.04
N THR A 387 -10.03 -21.58 9.31
CA THR A 387 -9.38 -20.80 10.36
C THR A 387 -10.42 -20.13 11.23
N MET A 388 -10.17 -20.09 12.54
CA MET A 388 -11.04 -19.43 13.51
C MET A 388 -10.20 -18.72 14.58
N SER A 389 -10.64 -17.53 14.97
CA SER A 389 -10.10 -16.84 16.13
C SER A 389 -11.20 -16.20 16.96
N LYS A 390 -10.99 -16.12 18.27
CA LYS A 390 -11.90 -15.49 19.23
C LYS A 390 -11.14 -14.48 20.07
N GLY A 391 -11.84 -13.40 20.44
CA GLY A 391 -11.31 -12.36 21.31
C GLY A 391 -12.37 -11.88 22.30
N VAL A 392 -11.92 -11.48 23.48
CA VAL A 392 -12.75 -10.85 24.51
C VAL A 392 -12.03 -9.59 24.99
N GLY A 393 -12.76 -8.50 25.16
CA GLY A 393 -12.24 -7.24 25.68
C GLY A 393 -13.15 -6.66 26.74
N LEU A 394 -12.56 -6.17 27.82
CA LEU A 394 -13.25 -5.46 28.91
C LEU A 394 -12.59 -4.09 29.08
N VAL A 395 -13.37 -3.01 29.10
CA VAL A 395 -12.89 -1.63 29.27
C VAL A 395 -13.63 -0.95 30.41
N GLY A 396 -12.86 -0.29 31.26
CA GLY A 396 -13.36 0.73 32.18
C GLY A 396 -12.70 2.07 31.85
N ARG A 397 -13.50 3.13 31.71
CA ARG A 397 -13.01 4.49 31.40
C ARG A 397 -13.73 5.53 32.25
N ILE A 398 -12.98 6.52 32.71
CA ILE A 398 -13.47 7.73 33.33
C ILE A 398 -13.00 8.94 32.53
N ASN A 399 -13.92 9.82 32.18
CA ASN A 399 -13.63 11.17 31.73
C ASN A 399 -14.14 12.13 32.79
N TYR A 400 -13.28 13.05 33.19
CA TYR A 400 -13.59 14.07 34.18
C TYR A 400 -13.22 15.43 33.63
N SER A 401 -14.12 16.39 33.82
CA SER A 401 -13.91 17.80 33.46
C SER A 401 -14.21 18.66 34.69
N LEU A 402 -13.22 19.45 35.10
CA LEU A 402 -13.37 20.43 36.14
C LEU A 402 -13.46 21.82 35.50
N LEU A 403 -14.56 22.53 35.76
CA LEU A 403 -14.84 23.89 35.26
C LEU A 403 -14.80 24.01 33.72
N GLY A 404 -14.85 22.87 32.98
CA GLY A 404 -14.59 22.83 31.54
C GLY A 404 -13.14 23.12 31.12
N ARG A 405 -12.21 23.30 32.06
CA ARG A 405 -10.83 23.74 31.83
C ARG A 405 -9.81 22.64 32.04
N TYR A 406 -9.94 21.88 33.12
CA TYR A 406 -9.04 20.80 33.48
C TYR A 406 -9.70 19.47 33.13
N LEU A 407 -9.11 18.75 32.20
CA LEU A 407 -9.67 17.55 31.62
C LEU A 407 -8.78 16.34 31.97
N LEU A 408 -9.40 15.28 32.48
CA LEU A 408 -8.75 13.98 32.73
C LEU A 408 -9.51 12.90 32.02
N SER A 409 -8.81 12.05 31.29
CA SER A 409 -9.33 10.77 30.81
C SER A 409 -8.42 9.66 31.30
N ALA A 410 -8.96 8.67 31.99
CA ALA A 410 -8.23 7.49 32.40
C ALA A 410 -9.01 6.22 32.01
N SER A 411 -8.32 5.22 31.52
CA SER A 411 -8.92 3.95 31.12
C SER A 411 -8.01 2.77 31.41
N ILE A 412 -8.62 1.62 31.65
CA ILE A 412 -7.95 0.33 31.65
C ILE A 412 -8.73 -0.61 30.73
N ARG A 413 -8.01 -1.29 29.89
CA ARG A 413 -8.56 -2.33 29.03
C ARG A 413 -7.87 -3.67 29.29
N ARG A 414 -8.62 -4.74 29.35
CA ARG A 414 -8.12 -6.11 29.42
C ARG A 414 -8.60 -6.90 28.21
N ASP A 415 -7.66 -7.36 27.38
CA ASP A 415 -7.96 -8.16 26.20
C ASP A 415 -7.44 -9.58 26.32
N GLY A 416 -8.21 -10.52 25.78
CA GLY A 416 -7.85 -11.92 25.58
C GLY A 416 -7.95 -12.30 24.11
N SER A 417 -6.96 -13.06 23.62
CA SER A 417 -6.91 -13.56 22.24
C SER A 417 -6.63 -15.05 22.18
N SER A 418 -7.42 -15.76 21.37
CA SER A 418 -7.20 -17.20 21.14
C SER A 418 -5.98 -17.53 20.30
N ARG A 419 -5.34 -16.51 19.67
CA ARG A 419 -4.16 -16.68 18.82
C ARG A 419 -2.87 -16.89 19.60
N LEU A 420 -2.86 -16.46 20.88
CA LEU A 420 -1.71 -16.52 21.76
C LEU A 420 -1.64 -17.79 22.57
N ALA A 421 -0.48 -18.08 23.16
CA ALA A 421 -0.24 -19.27 23.98
C ALA A 421 -1.21 -19.34 25.19
N LYS A 422 -1.44 -20.55 25.70
CA LYS A 422 -2.49 -20.84 26.67
C LYS A 422 -2.46 -19.90 27.90
N ASP A 423 -1.29 -19.68 28.50
CA ASP A 423 -1.15 -18.89 29.72
C ASP A 423 -0.84 -17.41 29.45
N HIS A 424 -0.71 -17.02 28.17
CA HIS A 424 -0.36 -15.67 27.72
C HIS A 424 -1.46 -14.97 26.90
N LYS A 425 -2.68 -15.51 26.92
CA LYS A 425 -3.83 -15.00 26.15
C LYS A 425 -4.27 -13.60 26.59
N TRP A 426 -4.08 -13.24 27.84
CA TRP A 426 -4.63 -12.02 28.43
C TRP A 426 -3.55 -10.97 28.69
N SER A 427 -3.88 -9.70 28.43
CA SER A 427 -3.03 -8.56 28.79
C SER A 427 -3.84 -7.33 29.17
N ASN A 428 -3.24 -6.45 30.00
CA ASN A 428 -3.86 -5.20 30.46
C ASN A 428 -3.20 -4.00 29.78
N PHE A 429 -4.01 -3.05 29.37
CA PHE A 429 -3.62 -1.87 28.61
C PHE A 429 -4.18 -0.59 29.28
N PRO A 430 -3.45 -0.01 30.23
CA PRO A 430 -3.81 1.27 30.86
C PRO A 430 -3.50 2.44 29.95
N ALA A 431 -4.33 3.51 30.04
CA ALA A 431 -4.06 4.78 29.40
C ALA A 431 -4.61 5.95 30.23
N VAL A 432 -3.90 7.08 30.19
CA VAL A 432 -4.27 8.32 30.85
C VAL A 432 -3.96 9.51 29.95
N SER A 433 -4.83 10.52 29.94
CA SER A 433 -4.56 11.80 29.32
C SER A 433 -5.08 12.95 30.16
N LEU A 434 -4.32 14.06 30.13
CA LEU A 434 -4.63 15.31 30.79
C LEU A 434 -4.76 16.39 29.71
N GLY A 435 -5.70 17.28 29.89
CA GLY A 435 -5.89 18.46 29.07
C GLY A 435 -6.12 19.72 29.93
N TRP A 436 -5.51 20.81 29.51
CA TRP A 436 -5.71 22.10 30.15
C TRP A 436 -6.07 23.16 29.12
N ARG A 437 -7.27 23.73 29.25
CA ARG A 437 -7.73 24.85 28.41
C ARG A 437 -7.26 26.18 29.05
N ILE A 438 -6.06 26.59 28.65
CA ILE A 438 -5.37 27.77 29.19
C ILE A 438 -6.11 29.05 28.83
N SER A 439 -6.68 29.12 27.62
CA SER A 439 -7.45 30.28 27.15
C SER A 439 -8.63 30.65 28.06
N ASP A 440 -9.16 29.66 28.80
CA ASP A 440 -10.32 29.89 29.67
C ASP A 440 -9.92 30.38 31.06
N GLU A 441 -8.62 30.54 31.35
CA GLU A 441 -8.12 31.04 32.60
C GLU A 441 -8.25 32.58 32.72
N LYS A 442 -8.45 33.05 33.93
CA LYS A 442 -8.62 34.51 34.20
C LYS A 442 -7.43 35.32 33.73
N PHE A 443 -6.20 34.80 33.86
CA PHE A 443 -5.00 35.51 33.45
C PHE A 443 -4.85 35.63 31.91
N MET A 444 -5.67 34.90 31.13
CA MET A 444 -5.72 34.97 29.67
C MET A 444 -6.83 35.89 29.14
N GLU A 445 -7.59 36.57 30.00
CA GLU A 445 -8.70 37.42 29.55
C GLU A 445 -8.26 38.53 28.60
N SER A 446 -7.07 39.10 28.79
CA SER A 446 -6.50 40.13 27.91
C SER A 446 -6.18 39.62 26.49
N THR A 447 -6.07 38.31 26.29
CA THR A 447 -5.73 37.71 24.97
C THR A 447 -6.96 37.37 24.13
N ARG A 448 -8.17 37.41 24.66
CA ARG A 448 -9.42 36.96 24.02
C ARG A 448 -9.77 37.67 22.73
N ASN A 449 -9.19 38.83 22.47
CA ASN A 449 -9.39 39.60 21.23
C ASN A 449 -8.65 38.99 20.02
N TRP A 450 -7.64 38.12 20.24
CA TRP A 450 -6.88 37.47 19.18
C TRP A 450 -6.66 35.96 19.38
N LEU A 451 -6.77 35.46 20.60
CA LEU A 451 -6.61 34.04 20.97
C LEU A 451 -7.96 33.47 21.41
N ASP A 452 -8.60 32.69 20.57
CA ASP A 452 -9.94 32.12 20.84
C ASP A 452 -9.87 30.83 21.68
N ASN A 453 -8.84 30.00 21.44
CA ASN A 453 -8.61 28.76 22.17
C ASN A 453 -7.12 28.47 22.26
N LEU A 454 -6.69 28.05 23.47
CA LEU A 454 -5.38 27.44 23.68
C LEU A 454 -5.54 26.31 24.67
N LYS A 455 -5.27 25.08 24.19
CA LYS A 455 -5.34 23.87 24.99
C LYS A 455 -4.06 23.06 24.84
N ILE A 456 -3.49 22.62 25.95
CA ILE A 456 -2.37 21.67 26.00
C ILE A 456 -2.91 20.31 26.40
N ARG A 457 -2.40 19.28 25.77
CA ARG A 457 -2.74 17.87 26.03
C ARG A 457 -1.47 17.07 26.30
N VAL A 458 -1.51 16.18 27.30
CA VAL A 458 -0.45 15.21 27.57
C VAL A 458 -1.11 13.86 27.76
N GLY A 459 -0.65 12.85 27.05
CA GLY A 459 -1.18 11.50 27.12
C GLY A 459 -0.07 10.45 27.24
N TYR A 460 -0.36 9.41 28.03
CA TYR A 460 0.44 8.20 28.09
C TYR A 460 -0.49 7.00 28.04
N GLY A 461 -0.13 5.99 27.26
CA GLY A 461 -0.90 4.76 27.20
C GLY A 461 -0.13 3.58 26.66
N ILE A 462 -0.59 2.41 27.02
CA ILE A 462 -0.09 1.13 26.50
C ILE A 462 -1.19 0.54 25.62
N SER A 463 -0.82 0.16 24.41
CA SER A 463 -1.65 -0.65 23.51
C SER A 463 -0.92 -1.95 23.20
N GLY A 464 -1.67 -2.97 22.84
CA GLY A 464 -1.09 -4.26 22.43
C GLY A 464 -1.62 -4.73 21.09
N THR A 465 -0.85 -5.58 20.42
CA THR A 465 -1.33 -6.33 19.27
C THR A 465 -1.01 -7.81 19.39
N ALA A 466 -1.93 -8.66 18.91
CA ALA A 466 -1.77 -10.11 18.76
C ALA A 466 -1.92 -10.47 17.28
N SER A 467 -1.29 -9.68 16.39
CA SER A 467 -1.42 -9.77 14.94
C SER A 467 -0.56 -10.90 14.38
N ILE A 468 -0.92 -12.13 14.74
CA ILE A 468 -0.39 -13.39 14.22
C ILE A 468 -1.51 -14.24 13.68
N ASP A 469 -1.17 -15.20 12.81
CA ASP A 469 -2.16 -16.12 12.27
C ASP A 469 -2.79 -16.99 13.38
N PRO A 470 -4.07 -17.38 13.24
CA PRO A 470 -4.67 -18.37 14.12
C PRO A 470 -3.81 -19.63 14.19
N TYR A 471 -3.76 -20.26 15.37
CA TYR A 471 -3.01 -21.49 15.65
C TYR A 471 -1.47 -21.37 15.65
N SER A 472 -0.89 -20.18 15.43
CA SER A 472 0.57 -19.96 15.46
C SER A 472 1.24 -20.28 16.80
N SER A 473 0.46 -20.40 17.88
CA SER A 473 0.91 -20.83 19.21
C SER A 473 0.80 -22.34 19.43
N SER A 474 0.35 -23.10 18.42
CA SER A 474 0.18 -24.56 18.49
C SER A 474 0.98 -25.24 17.40
N SER A 475 1.68 -26.32 17.74
CA SER A 475 2.29 -27.19 16.73
C SER A 475 1.21 -27.96 15.99
N SER A 476 1.37 -28.13 14.69
CA SER A 476 0.51 -28.93 13.84
C SER A 476 1.32 -29.92 13.03
N LEU A 477 0.66 -30.98 12.58
CA LEU A 477 1.23 -31.97 11.69
C LEU A 477 0.66 -31.79 10.29
N GLU A 478 1.49 -31.92 9.28
CA GLU A 478 1.08 -32.08 7.90
C GLU A 478 1.25 -33.54 7.47
N SER A 479 0.26 -34.05 6.72
CA SER A 479 0.32 -35.39 6.20
C SER A 479 0.91 -35.37 4.77
N GLY A 480 1.76 -36.34 4.48
CA GLY A 480 2.30 -36.61 3.18
C GLY A 480 2.20 -38.11 2.81
N TRP A 481 2.54 -38.42 1.61
CA TRP A 481 2.62 -39.80 1.15
C TRP A 481 4.06 -40.12 0.76
N LEU A 482 4.55 -41.27 1.22
CA LEU A 482 5.86 -41.80 0.86
C LEU A 482 5.65 -43.21 0.29
N THR A 483 6.35 -43.54 -0.77
CA THR A 483 6.35 -44.93 -1.28
C THR A 483 7.54 -45.66 -0.66
N LEU A 484 7.23 -46.65 0.15
CA LEU A 484 8.19 -47.52 0.81
C LEU A 484 7.98 -48.94 0.32
N GLY A 485 9.00 -49.58 -0.31
CA GLY A 485 8.92 -50.94 -0.80
C GLY A 485 7.82 -51.18 -1.85
N GLY A 486 7.41 -50.11 -2.58
CA GLY A 486 6.30 -50.20 -3.55
C GLY A 486 4.92 -49.85 -2.97
N GLU A 487 4.82 -49.78 -1.65
CA GLU A 487 3.57 -49.45 -0.96
C GLU A 487 3.49 -47.95 -0.63
N LYS A 488 2.30 -47.35 -0.92
CA LYS A 488 2.02 -45.94 -0.59
C LYS A 488 1.62 -45.80 0.87
N THR A 489 2.51 -45.22 1.68
CA THR A 489 2.36 -45.08 3.14
C THR A 489 2.15 -43.60 3.49
N GLN A 490 1.15 -43.34 4.33
CA GLN A 490 0.92 -41.98 4.86
C GLN A 490 1.96 -41.68 5.94
N ILE A 491 2.60 -40.53 5.81
CA ILE A 491 3.56 -40.01 6.81
C ILE A 491 3.04 -38.68 7.39
N TYR A 492 3.51 -38.35 8.58
CA TYR A 492 3.18 -37.11 9.27
C TYR A 492 4.48 -36.39 9.64
N ASN A 493 4.57 -35.15 9.23
CA ASN A 493 5.69 -34.26 9.53
C ASN A 493 5.21 -33.08 10.34
N LEU A 494 6.11 -32.48 11.16
CA LEU A 494 5.85 -31.19 11.75
C LEU A 494 5.72 -30.12 10.65
N THR A 495 4.77 -29.22 10.80
CA THR A 495 4.71 -28.02 9.95
C THR A 495 5.94 -27.16 10.17
N LYS A 496 6.29 -26.34 9.18
CA LYS A 496 7.50 -25.47 9.19
C LYS A 496 7.59 -24.58 10.45
N ILE A 497 6.44 -24.17 11.02
CA ILE A 497 6.38 -23.33 12.21
C ILE A 497 6.16 -24.18 13.46
N ILE A 498 7.17 -24.20 14.34
CA ILE A 498 7.10 -24.87 15.64
C ILE A 498 6.46 -23.92 16.67
N ALA A 499 5.56 -24.45 17.48
CA ALA A 499 4.89 -23.70 18.53
C ALA A 499 5.85 -23.10 19.55
N ASN A 500 5.50 -21.92 20.04
CA ASN A 500 6.15 -21.29 21.19
C ASN A 500 5.11 -21.15 22.32
N PRO A 501 5.28 -21.86 23.46
CA PRO A 501 4.38 -21.77 24.60
C PRO A 501 4.41 -20.43 25.34
N GLU A 502 5.46 -19.62 25.12
CA GLU A 502 5.63 -18.30 25.73
C GLU A 502 5.14 -17.15 24.84
N LEU A 503 4.52 -17.46 23.70
CA LEU A 503 4.09 -16.46 22.74
C LEU A 503 2.99 -15.56 23.31
N THR A 504 3.28 -14.26 23.42
CA THR A 504 2.43 -13.25 24.05
C THR A 504 2.24 -12.01 23.20
N TRP A 505 1.61 -10.99 23.77
CA TRP A 505 1.29 -9.72 23.14
C TRP A 505 2.53 -8.88 22.82
N GLU A 506 2.55 -8.24 21.66
CA GLU A 506 3.39 -7.06 21.43
C GLU A 506 2.80 -5.88 22.21
N ARG A 507 3.64 -5.06 22.84
CA ARG A 507 3.21 -3.94 23.70
C ARG A 507 3.83 -2.63 23.25
N SER A 508 2.99 -1.68 22.82
CA SER A 508 3.41 -0.33 22.42
C SER A 508 3.11 0.67 23.52
N LYS A 509 4.14 1.30 24.06
CA LYS A 509 4.08 2.40 25.05
C LYS A 509 4.14 3.72 24.27
N ASN A 510 3.07 4.48 24.31
CA ASN A 510 2.93 5.74 23.60
C ASN A 510 2.88 6.92 24.57
N THR A 511 3.67 7.96 24.33
CA THR A 511 3.60 9.26 24.97
C THR A 511 3.29 10.29 23.90
N ASN A 512 2.30 11.15 24.14
CA ASN A 512 1.88 12.21 23.23
C ASN A 512 1.80 13.54 24.01
N ILE A 513 2.26 14.62 23.37
CA ILE A 513 2.05 16.00 23.84
C ILE A 513 1.44 16.77 22.68
N GLY A 514 0.27 17.38 22.92
CA GLY A 514 -0.46 18.10 21.89
C GLY A 514 -0.82 19.53 22.30
N ILE A 515 -0.87 20.42 21.33
CA ILE A 515 -1.31 21.80 21.46
C ILE A 515 -2.42 22.04 20.43
N ASP A 516 -3.58 22.50 20.89
CA ASP A 516 -4.67 23.00 20.06
C ASP A 516 -4.80 24.49 20.27
N ALA A 517 -4.65 25.30 19.20
CA ALA A 517 -4.75 26.74 19.28
C ALA A 517 -5.64 27.30 18.16
N SER A 518 -6.46 28.29 18.48
CA SER A 518 -7.30 29.00 17.52
C SER A 518 -7.14 30.52 17.72
N PHE A 519 -7.05 31.24 16.61
CA PHE A 519 -6.76 32.65 16.60
C PHE A 519 -7.72 33.41 15.68
N LEU A 520 -7.94 34.74 16.03
CA LEU A 520 -8.61 35.71 15.18
C LEU A 520 -10.03 35.28 14.77
N ASN A 521 -10.88 34.97 15.76
CA ASN A 521 -12.23 34.43 15.58
C ASN A 521 -12.23 33.10 14.76
N ASN A 522 -11.36 32.16 15.17
CA ASN A 522 -11.17 30.86 14.50
C ASN A 522 -10.78 30.97 13.02
N ARG A 523 -10.14 32.05 12.60
CA ARG A 523 -9.60 32.18 11.23
C ARG A 523 -8.36 31.34 11.03
N ILE A 524 -7.58 31.10 12.11
CA ILE A 524 -6.39 30.25 12.09
C ILE A 524 -6.56 29.20 13.17
N ASN A 525 -6.57 27.93 12.79
CA ASN A 525 -6.65 26.78 13.71
C ASN A 525 -5.42 25.92 13.52
N VAL A 526 -4.71 25.68 14.61
CA VAL A 526 -3.46 24.92 14.66
C VAL A 526 -3.63 23.75 15.61
N THR A 527 -3.28 22.55 15.16
CA THR A 527 -3.08 21.38 16.03
C THR A 527 -1.66 20.88 15.81
N LEU A 528 -0.88 20.81 16.87
CA LEU A 528 0.49 20.31 16.88
C LEU A 528 0.56 19.13 17.85
N ASP A 529 1.01 17.99 17.38
CA ASP A 529 1.23 16.78 18.18
C ASP A 529 2.69 16.31 18.06
N MET A 530 3.29 15.99 19.22
CA MET A 530 4.61 15.35 19.32
C MET A 530 4.43 14.02 20.02
N TYR A 531 4.98 12.95 19.45
CA TYR A 531 4.82 11.64 20.01
C TYR A 531 6.12 10.84 20.06
N LYS A 532 6.15 9.89 21.01
CA LYS A 532 7.18 8.85 21.11
C LYS A 532 6.49 7.55 21.44
N THR A 533 6.74 6.53 20.62
CA THR A 533 6.24 5.18 20.84
C THR A 533 7.40 4.21 20.94
N LYS A 534 7.42 3.36 21.96
CA LYS A 534 8.33 2.21 22.08
C LYS A 534 7.48 0.96 22.04
N THR A 535 7.75 0.04 21.09
CA THR A 535 7.12 -1.27 21.02
C THR A 535 8.09 -2.33 21.49
N GLU A 536 7.68 -3.09 22.49
CA GLU A 536 8.44 -4.17 23.12
C GLU A 536 7.78 -5.51 22.82
N GLY A 537 8.58 -6.58 22.79
CA GLY A 537 8.11 -7.93 22.53
C GLY A 537 7.54 -8.08 21.12
N VAL A 538 8.08 -7.34 20.15
CA VAL A 538 7.69 -7.48 18.74
C VAL A 538 7.93 -8.92 18.30
N ILE A 539 6.90 -9.53 17.67
CA ILE A 539 6.95 -10.92 17.25
C ILE A 539 7.87 -11.07 16.06
N TRP A 540 8.79 -12.00 16.15
CA TRP A 540 9.76 -12.32 15.11
C TRP A 540 9.69 -13.80 14.75
N LYS A 541 9.77 -14.13 13.46
CA LYS A 541 9.92 -15.50 12.97
C LYS A 541 11.41 -15.86 12.99
N LYS A 542 11.85 -16.56 14.03
CA LYS A 542 13.23 -16.99 14.21
C LYS A 542 13.45 -18.34 13.57
N SER A 543 14.51 -18.49 12.77
CA SER A 543 15.00 -19.79 12.30
C SER A 543 15.60 -20.56 13.46
N LEU A 544 15.25 -21.83 13.60
CA LEU A 544 15.82 -22.72 14.57
C LEU A 544 17.14 -23.29 14.04
N PRO A 545 18.17 -23.52 14.91
CA PRO A 545 19.42 -24.12 14.50
C PRO A 545 19.22 -25.47 13.84
N VAL A 546 20.03 -25.79 12.82
CA VAL A 546 19.97 -27.06 12.07
C VAL A 546 20.14 -28.29 12.98
N VAL A 547 20.82 -28.13 14.10
CA VAL A 547 20.95 -29.21 15.11
C VAL A 547 19.61 -29.70 15.65
N ASN A 548 18.56 -28.86 15.57
CA ASN A 548 17.19 -29.23 15.93
C ASN A 548 16.42 -29.93 14.78
N GLY A 549 17.10 -30.25 13.68
CA GLY A 549 16.52 -30.73 12.43
C GLY A 549 16.15 -29.62 11.49
N SER A 550 15.85 -29.97 10.24
CA SER A 550 15.41 -29.08 9.18
C SER A 550 14.05 -29.48 8.66
N TYR A 551 13.23 -28.48 8.30
CA TYR A 551 11.93 -28.72 7.67
C TYR A 551 12.09 -29.40 6.29
N SER A 552 13.09 -28.95 5.54
CA SER A 552 13.48 -29.54 4.25
C SER A 552 15.00 -29.44 4.06
N SER A 553 15.53 -29.98 2.96
CA SER A 553 16.94 -29.86 2.59
C SER A 553 17.43 -28.41 2.40
N LYS A 554 16.49 -27.48 2.19
CA LYS A 554 16.78 -26.05 1.94
C LYS A 554 16.24 -25.11 3.03
N GLU A 555 15.39 -25.58 3.93
CA GLU A 555 14.64 -24.74 4.85
C GLU A 555 14.70 -25.24 6.29
N GLN A 556 14.97 -24.32 7.22
CA GLN A 556 14.96 -24.59 8.65
C GLN A 556 13.55 -24.52 9.23
N TYR A 557 13.31 -25.15 10.37
CA TYR A 557 12.15 -24.87 11.18
C TYR A 557 12.18 -23.43 11.69
N LEU A 558 11.00 -22.83 11.82
CA LEU A 558 10.79 -21.46 12.32
C LEU A 558 10.01 -21.51 13.63
N THR A 559 10.17 -20.51 14.46
CA THR A 559 9.32 -20.29 15.64
C THR A 559 9.00 -18.81 15.80
N ASN A 560 7.79 -18.47 16.24
CA ASN A 560 7.42 -17.12 16.57
C ASN A 560 7.85 -16.78 18.00
N ILE A 561 8.62 -15.72 18.20
CA ILE A 561 9.12 -15.28 19.52
C ILE A 561 8.91 -13.79 19.73
N ASN A 562 8.65 -13.36 20.97
CA ASN A 562 8.57 -11.96 21.37
C ASN A 562 9.95 -11.44 21.74
N LEU A 563 10.73 -10.99 20.78
CA LEU A 563 12.14 -10.65 21.02
C LEU A 563 12.52 -9.22 20.64
N CYS A 564 11.99 -8.72 19.52
CA CYS A 564 12.43 -7.46 18.94
C CYS A 564 11.81 -6.25 19.64
N GLU A 565 12.47 -5.09 19.50
CA GLU A 565 11.97 -3.80 19.97
C GLU A 565 12.15 -2.74 18.90
N THR A 566 11.16 -1.86 18.80
CA THR A 566 11.16 -0.72 17.88
C THR A 566 10.85 0.57 18.62
N LYS A 567 11.28 1.69 18.05
CA LYS A 567 11.01 3.03 18.55
C LYS A 567 10.61 3.94 17.41
N ASN A 568 9.57 4.70 17.63
CA ASN A 568 9.09 5.74 16.73
C ASN A 568 9.02 7.06 17.47
N LYS A 569 9.38 8.16 16.83
CA LYS A 569 9.17 9.52 17.30
C LYS A 569 8.78 10.41 16.13
N GLY A 570 7.87 11.33 16.36
CA GLY A 570 7.41 12.19 15.29
C GLY A 570 6.73 13.45 15.75
N LEU A 571 6.46 14.28 14.76
CA LEU A 571 5.77 15.55 14.90
C LEU A 571 4.68 15.63 13.83
N GLU A 572 3.49 16.05 14.19
CA GLU A 572 2.38 16.25 13.29
C GLU A 572 1.79 17.65 13.47
N LEU A 573 1.58 18.33 12.35
CA LEU A 573 0.98 19.66 12.31
C LEU A 573 -0.26 19.62 11.40
N ALA A 574 -1.39 20.13 11.89
CA ALA A 574 -2.54 20.48 11.11
C ALA A 574 -2.83 21.97 11.25
N LEU A 575 -2.88 22.68 10.14
CA LEU A 575 -3.16 24.11 10.06
C LEU A 575 -4.34 24.33 9.12
N ASN A 576 -5.43 24.91 9.64
CA ASN A 576 -6.58 25.31 8.85
C ASN A 576 -6.76 26.82 8.95
N THR A 577 -6.86 27.50 7.81
CA THR A 577 -6.96 28.94 7.75
C THR A 577 -8.12 29.41 6.88
N ARG A 578 -8.77 30.47 7.27
CA ARG A 578 -9.64 31.32 6.44
C ARG A 578 -8.83 32.57 6.06
N ASN A 579 -8.18 32.51 4.88
CA ASN A 579 -7.25 33.55 4.44
C ASN A 579 -7.99 34.86 4.10
N ILE A 580 -9.05 34.74 3.29
CA ILE A 580 -9.90 35.84 2.89
C ILE A 580 -11.35 35.39 3.04
N GLU A 581 -12.18 36.27 3.61
CA GLU A 581 -13.63 36.06 3.72
C GLU A 581 -14.33 37.40 3.47
N THR A 582 -15.04 37.46 2.35
CA THR A 582 -15.88 38.59 1.95
C THR A 582 -17.27 38.07 1.55
N LYS A 583 -18.21 38.95 1.29
CA LYS A 583 -19.57 38.57 0.85
C LYS A 583 -19.60 37.68 -0.40
N ASN A 584 -18.64 37.85 -1.33
CA ASN A 584 -18.66 37.16 -2.62
C ASN A 584 -17.44 36.27 -2.84
N PHE A 585 -16.41 36.37 -2.00
CA PHE A 585 -15.16 35.61 -2.17
C PHE A 585 -14.70 35.05 -0.85
N GLN A 586 -14.42 33.77 -0.83
CA GLN A 586 -13.80 33.05 0.29
C GLN A 586 -12.59 32.26 -0.21
N TRP A 587 -11.47 32.36 0.56
CA TRP A 587 -10.30 31.52 0.35
C TRP A 587 -9.93 30.84 1.67
N THR A 588 -9.92 29.51 1.67
CA THR A 588 -9.50 28.68 2.80
C THR A 588 -8.33 27.80 2.40
N SER A 589 -7.46 27.53 3.36
CA SER A 589 -6.33 26.59 3.18
C SER A 589 -6.28 25.60 4.33
N ALA A 590 -5.96 24.35 4.00
CA ALA A 590 -5.69 23.29 4.97
C ALA A 590 -4.33 22.66 4.66
N LEU A 591 -3.42 22.69 5.65
CA LEU A 591 -2.09 22.10 5.59
C LEU A 591 -2.01 20.99 6.62
N THR A 592 -1.54 19.83 6.21
CA THR A 592 -1.13 18.74 7.10
C THR A 592 0.33 18.41 6.85
N PHE A 593 1.10 18.29 7.90
CA PHE A 593 2.51 17.88 7.84
C PHE A 593 2.76 16.80 8.88
N ALA A 594 3.47 15.74 8.52
CA ALA A 594 3.85 14.67 9.43
C ALA A 594 5.30 14.27 9.20
N TYR A 595 6.11 14.33 10.24
CA TYR A 595 7.47 13.81 10.31
C TYR A 595 7.49 12.59 11.21
N ASN A 596 8.14 11.50 10.79
CA ASN A 596 8.34 10.31 11.60
C ASN A 596 9.74 9.75 11.43
N LYS A 597 10.38 9.41 12.55
CA LYS A 597 11.63 8.63 12.56
C LYS A 597 11.41 7.33 13.29
N GLU A 598 11.64 6.22 12.62
CA GLU A 598 11.53 4.87 13.16
C GLU A 598 12.92 4.24 13.29
N GLU A 599 13.07 3.34 14.26
CA GLU A 599 14.33 2.71 14.59
C GLU A 599 14.08 1.33 15.22
N ILE A 600 14.81 0.31 14.78
CA ILE A 600 14.91 -0.98 15.45
C ILE A 600 15.92 -0.82 16.59
N THR A 601 15.48 -1.01 17.83
CA THR A 601 16.35 -0.85 19.01
C THR A 601 16.88 -2.16 19.56
N LYS A 602 16.23 -3.29 19.21
CA LYS A 602 16.65 -4.64 19.55
C LYS A 602 16.11 -5.62 18.51
N LEU A 603 16.90 -6.58 18.10
CA LEU A 603 16.49 -7.61 17.13
C LEU A 603 16.65 -9.02 17.74
N THR A 604 17.82 -9.66 17.68
CA THR A 604 18.01 -11.03 18.20
C THR A 604 18.69 -11.08 19.57
N GLY A 605 19.29 -9.99 20.02
CA GLY A 605 19.84 -9.83 21.36
C GLY A 605 21.30 -9.44 21.40
N THR A 606 21.98 -9.32 20.27
CA THR A 606 23.36 -8.80 20.17
C THR A 606 23.37 -7.35 19.67
N ALA A 607 24.44 -6.59 19.94
CA ALA A 607 24.50 -5.16 19.61
C ALA A 607 24.51 -4.84 18.11
N ASN A 608 25.06 -5.75 17.30
CA ASN A 608 25.23 -5.59 15.85
C ASN A 608 24.35 -6.55 15.06
N ASP A 609 23.18 -6.90 15.61
CA ASP A 609 22.25 -7.82 14.97
C ASP A 609 21.72 -7.26 13.66
N LYS A 610 21.87 -8.07 12.63
CA LYS A 610 21.39 -7.80 11.28
C LYS A 610 20.76 -9.06 10.69
N VAL A 611 19.57 -8.93 10.11
CA VAL A 611 18.90 -10.00 9.37
C VAL A 611 18.53 -9.49 8.00
N ILE A 612 19.01 -10.17 6.97
CA ILE A 612 18.69 -9.85 5.57
C ILE A 612 17.42 -10.63 5.16
N ASN A 613 16.46 -9.95 4.57
CA ASN A 613 15.22 -10.53 4.08
C ASN A 613 14.89 -9.98 2.68
N GLY A 614 15.35 -10.68 1.65
CA GLY A 614 15.26 -10.20 0.29
C GLY A 614 16.05 -8.89 0.09
N ASP A 615 15.39 -7.86 -0.39
CA ASP A 615 15.97 -6.54 -0.64
C ASP A 615 16.14 -5.68 0.62
N TYR A 616 15.61 -6.14 1.75
CA TYR A 616 15.58 -5.39 3.00
C TYR A 616 16.55 -5.97 4.02
N THR A 617 17.01 -5.10 4.91
CA THR A 617 17.66 -5.50 6.15
C THR A 617 16.88 -5.01 7.35
N TYR A 618 16.85 -5.84 8.37
CA TYR A 618 16.52 -5.45 9.73
C TYR A 618 17.84 -5.40 10.51
N ALA A 619 18.23 -4.21 10.94
CA ALA A 619 19.44 -4.01 11.72
C ALA A 619 19.16 -3.06 12.88
N VAL A 620 19.82 -3.28 14.02
CA VAL A 620 19.75 -2.36 15.15
C VAL A 620 20.28 -0.98 14.71
N GLY A 621 19.52 0.08 15.03
CA GLY A 621 19.80 1.46 14.61
C GLY A 621 19.21 1.87 13.25
N SER A 622 18.73 0.91 12.44
CA SER A 622 18.10 1.21 11.15
C SER A 622 16.57 1.34 11.25
N ALA A 623 15.97 1.94 10.24
CA ALA A 623 14.52 1.92 10.05
C ALA A 623 14.03 0.52 9.66
N ILE A 624 12.75 0.24 9.91
CA ILE A 624 12.10 -0.98 9.43
C ILE A 624 12.04 -0.93 7.90
N ASN A 625 12.31 -2.06 7.22
CA ASN A 625 12.38 -2.14 5.76
C ASN A 625 13.43 -1.19 5.15
N SER A 626 14.62 -1.14 5.74
CA SER A 626 15.77 -0.49 5.13
C SER A 626 16.31 -1.33 3.98
N PHE A 627 16.58 -0.71 2.84
CA PHE A 627 17.25 -1.36 1.71
C PHE A 627 18.71 -1.61 2.02
N TYR A 628 19.24 -2.73 1.56
CA TYR A 628 20.58 -3.18 1.88
C TYR A 628 21.27 -3.73 0.63
N HIS A 629 22.23 -2.97 0.11
CA HIS A 629 22.97 -3.27 -1.10
C HIS A 629 24.24 -2.42 -1.19
N TYR A 630 24.98 -2.45 -2.30
CA TYR A 630 26.07 -1.53 -2.56
C TYR A 630 25.58 -0.09 -2.62
N ILE A 631 26.33 0.84 -2.04
CA ILE A 631 26.21 2.27 -2.35
C ILE A 631 27.01 2.52 -3.63
N LEU A 632 26.40 3.18 -4.60
CA LEU A 632 27.02 3.51 -5.87
C LEU A 632 27.54 4.95 -5.84
N ASP A 633 28.79 5.16 -6.27
CA ASP A 633 29.44 6.47 -6.44
C ASP A 633 29.46 6.94 -7.91
N GLY A 634 28.60 6.32 -8.74
CA GLY A 634 28.48 6.63 -10.18
C GLY A 634 29.20 5.61 -11.06
N ILE A 635 29.84 6.10 -12.11
CA ILE A 635 30.54 5.30 -13.11
C ILE A 635 32.00 5.75 -13.16
N TRP A 636 32.94 4.80 -13.23
CA TRP A 636 34.34 5.12 -13.42
C TRP A 636 34.56 5.96 -14.67
N GLN A 637 35.17 7.14 -14.52
CA GLN A 637 35.36 8.09 -15.58
C GLN A 637 36.74 7.95 -16.25
N LYS A 638 36.88 8.53 -17.46
CA LYS A 638 38.18 8.69 -18.10
C LYS A 638 39.08 9.57 -17.23
N GLY A 639 40.30 9.10 -16.97
CA GLY A 639 41.25 9.68 -16.01
C GLY A 639 41.22 9.03 -14.62
N GLU A 640 40.32 8.07 -14.38
CA GLU A 640 40.25 7.26 -13.16
C GLU A 640 40.76 5.82 -13.42
N GLU A 641 41.49 5.55 -14.50
CA GLU A 641 41.92 4.20 -14.92
C GLU A 641 42.72 3.49 -13.83
N ALA A 642 43.61 4.22 -13.14
CA ALA A 642 44.45 3.66 -12.08
C ALA A 642 43.64 3.24 -10.86
N ASP A 643 42.65 4.02 -10.51
CA ASP A 643 41.71 3.71 -9.41
C ASP A 643 40.80 2.52 -9.77
N ALA A 644 40.21 2.53 -10.98
CA ALA A 644 39.35 1.43 -11.46
C ALA A 644 40.10 0.08 -11.51
N ALA A 645 41.37 0.11 -11.93
CA ALA A 645 42.20 -1.09 -12.05
C ALA A 645 42.42 -1.80 -10.70
N VAL A 646 42.39 -1.09 -9.56
CA VAL A 646 42.46 -1.70 -8.23
C VAL A 646 41.26 -2.61 -7.95
N PHE A 647 40.13 -2.37 -8.58
CA PHE A 647 38.93 -3.19 -8.48
C PHE A 647 38.80 -4.19 -9.66
N GLY A 648 39.83 -4.30 -10.51
CA GLY A 648 39.78 -5.08 -11.74
C GLY A 648 38.80 -4.55 -12.77
N LEU A 649 38.48 -3.25 -12.69
CA LEU A 649 37.49 -2.55 -13.52
C LEU A 649 38.18 -1.54 -14.44
N LYS A 650 37.39 -0.92 -15.34
CA LYS A 650 37.85 0.09 -16.30
C LYS A 650 36.84 1.26 -16.34
N PRO A 651 37.20 2.42 -16.92
CA PRO A 651 36.25 3.48 -17.23
C PRO A 651 35.00 2.93 -17.94
N GLY A 652 33.82 3.43 -17.56
CA GLY A 652 32.54 2.92 -18.00
C GLY A 652 31.96 1.80 -17.12
N SER A 653 32.72 1.26 -16.16
CA SER A 653 32.21 0.29 -15.16
C SER A 653 31.56 1.02 -13.98
N ILE A 654 30.67 0.35 -13.25
CA ILE A 654 30.00 0.89 -12.06
C ILE A 654 31.03 1.11 -10.94
N LYS A 655 31.00 2.30 -10.34
CA LYS A 655 31.83 2.67 -9.20
C LYS A 655 31.10 2.40 -7.88
N ILE A 656 31.61 1.50 -7.07
CA ILE A 656 31.00 1.09 -5.80
C ILE A 656 31.77 1.75 -4.66
N ASN A 657 31.03 2.32 -3.72
CA ASN A 657 31.55 2.77 -2.43
C ASN A 657 31.78 1.56 -1.52
N VAL A 658 33.04 1.19 -1.35
CA VAL A 658 33.44 0.09 -0.45
C VAL A 658 33.68 0.65 0.94
N PRO A 659 32.97 0.19 1.98
CA PRO A 659 33.12 0.73 3.33
C PRO A 659 34.52 0.45 3.88
N ASP A 660 35.07 1.41 4.64
CA ASP A 660 36.37 1.34 5.34
C ASP A 660 37.59 1.16 4.41
N MET A 661 37.44 1.47 3.12
CA MET A 661 38.53 1.44 2.14
C MET A 661 39.15 2.81 1.98
N VAL A 662 40.46 2.90 2.13
CA VAL A 662 41.23 4.17 2.10
C VAL A 662 42.14 4.20 0.88
N ARG A 663 42.03 5.29 0.09
CA ARG A 663 42.83 5.55 -1.12
C ARG A 663 44.21 6.14 -0.75
N HIS A 664 45.25 5.64 -1.37
CA HIS A 664 46.62 6.13 -1.26
C HIS A 664 47.25 6.32 -2.63
N THR A 665 48.34 7.10 -2.64
CA THR A 665 49.18 7.29 -3.85
C THR A 665 50.66 7.12 -3.39
N ASP A 666 51.37 6.25 -4.06
CA ASP A 666 52.80 6.05 -3.83
C ASP A 666 53.64 7.22 -4.38
N THR A 667 54.89 7.24 -4.03
CA THR A 667 55.84 8.31 -4.45
C THR A 667 56.10 8.32 -5.95
N ASP A 668 55.85 7.23 -6.67
CA ASP A 668 55.92 7.11 -8.13
C ASP A 668 54.61 7.47 -8.83
N GLY A 669 53.55 7.84 -8.04
CA GLY A 669 52.23 8.20 -8.57
C GLY A 669 51.28 7.01 -8.72
N SER A 670 51.70 5.78 -8.40
CA SER A 670 50.80 4.61 -8.47
C SER A 670 49.71 4.66 -7.38
N VAL A 671 48.52 4.23 -7.72
CA VAL A 671 47.36 4.24 -6.83
C VAL A 671 47.18 2.86 -6.17
N TYR A 672 46.95 2.87 -4.87
CA TYR A 672 46.53 1.69 -4.12
C TYR A 672 45.51 2.04 -3.06
N TYR A 673 44.79 1.04 -2.59
CA TYR A 673 43.82 1.16 -1.51
C TYR A 673 44.18 0.22 -0.36
N THR A 674 43.84 0.59 0.87
CA THR A 674 43.96 -0.30 2.01
C THR A 674 42.60 -0.56 2.63
N LYS A 675 42.39 -1.77 3.14
CA LYS A 675 41.17 -2.16 3.89
C LYS A 675 41.58 -3.12 5.01
N VAL A 676 41.03 -2.93 6.21
CA VAL A 676 41.23 -3.83 7.32
C VAL A 676 40.33 -5.07 7.17
N ASN A 677 40.90 -6.27 7.19
CA ASN A 677 40.16 -7.52 7.11
C ASN A 677 39.52 -7.91 8.46
N ALA A 678 38.76 -9.00 8.49
CA ALA A 678 38.07 -9.50 9.70
C ALA A 678 39.06 -9.87 10.84
N ASP A 679 40.30 -10.16 10.52
CA ASP A 679 41.35 -10.50 11.50
C ASP A 679 42.11 -9.26 12.04
N GLY A 680 41.69 -8.05 11.62
CA GLY A 680 42.28 -6.78 12.02
C GLY A 680 43.57 -6.42 11.29
N GLN A 681 43.89 -7.11 10.18
CA GLN A 681 45.07 -6.83 9.37
C GLN A 681 44.72 -5.85 8.25
N GLU A 682 45.57 -4.84 8.05
CA GLU A 682 45.46 -3.93 6.91
C GLU A 682 46.02 -4.62 5.66
N ILE A 683 45.18 -4.78 4.66
CA ILE A 683 45.53 -5.38 3.36
C ILE A 683 45.60 -4.27 2.30
N ARG A 684 46.71 -4.30 1.53
CA ARG A 684 46.91 -3.43 0.36
C ARG A 684 46.35 -4.09 -0.91
N TYR A 685 45.58 -3.29 -1.68
CA TYR A 685 45.05 -3.64 -2.98
C TYR A 685 45.53 -2.65 -4.03
N ASP A 686 45.99 -3.17 -5.16
CA ASP A 686 46.44 -2.40 -6.32
C ASP A 686 46.12 -3.15 -7.62
N ALA A 687 46.58 -2.68 -8.78
CA ALA A 687 46.30 -3.34 -10.05
C ALA A 687 46.82 -4.78 -10.19
N SER A 688 47.83 -5.19 -9.33
CA SER A 688 48.38 -6.55 -9.30
C SER A 688 47.69 -7.45 -8.26
N ASN A 689 47.09 -6.86 -7.25
CA ASN A 689 46.32 -7.51 -6.19
C ASN A 689 44.97 -6.82 -6.07
N THR A 690 44.04 -7.13 -6.98
CA THR A 690 42.77 -6.44 -7.09
C THR A 690 41.78 -6.80 -5.97
N TYR A 691 40.98 -5.81 -5.58
CA TYR A 691 39.87 -6.00 -4.65
C TYR A 691 38.63 -6.47 -5.40
N SER A 692 38.05 -7.59 -4.97
CA SER A 692 36.77 -8.08 -5.50
C SER A 692 35.64 -7.73 -4.53
N VAL A 693 34.71 -6.91 -4.94
CA VAL A 693 33.54 -6.53 -4.13
C VAL A 693 32.65 -7.75 -3.86
N SER A 694 32.09 -7.80 -2.66
CA SER A 694 31.26 -8.92 -2.19
C SER A 694 30.04 -8.42 -1.39
N ALA A 695 29.16 -9.31 -0.97
CA ALA A 695 28.03 -8.97 -0.12
C ALA A 695 28.43 -8.38 1.25
N ASP A 696 29.69 -8.54 1.66
CA ASP A 696 30.21 -7.92 2.87
C ASP A 696 30.36 -6.39 2.74
N ASP A 697 30.40 -5.89 1.51
CA ASP A 697 30.45 -4.45 1.21
C ASP A 697 29.06 -3.80 1.12
N TYR A 698 27.98 -4.55 1.36
CA TYR A 698 26.64 -4.02 1.39
C TYR A 698 26.45 -3.08 2.58
N GLN A 699 25.72 -2.00 2.34
CA GLN A 699 25.42 -0.97 3.30
C GLN A 699 23.92 -0.68 3.33
N VAL A 700 23.44 -0.03 4.38
CA VAL A 700 22.06 0.48 4.44
C VAL A 700 21.97 1.70 3.53
N LEU A 701 21.18 1.59 2.46
CA LEU A 701 20.98 2.64 1.47
C LEU A 701 20.00 3.72 1.92
N GLY A 702 19.03 3.35 2.73
CA GLY A 702 17.88 4.13 3.15
C GLY A 702 16.66 3.23 3.37
N HIS A 703 15.47 3.78 3.45
CA HIS A 703 14.26 3.03 3.76
C HIS A 703 13.08 3.42 2.85
N ASN A 704 12.09 2.54 2.74
CA ASN A 704 10.93 2.75 1.87
C ASN A 704 9.84 3.64 2.49
N SER A 705 9.95 4.02 3.76
CA SER A 705 9.03 4.94 4.42
C SER A 705 9.50 6.37 4.24
N PRO A 706 8.63 7.35 3.97
CA PRO A 706 9.05 8.76 3.92
C PRO A 706 9.46 9.27 5.30
N ASP A 707 10.47 10.13 5.36
CA ASP A 707 10.81 10.90 6.57
C ASP A 707 9.66 11.83 6.95
N TRP A 708 9.09 12.51 5.95
CA TRP A 708 7.94 13.36 6.14
C TRP A 708 6.99 13.35 4.94
N THR A 709 5.73 13.67 5.24
CA THR A 709 4.67 13.84 4.26
C THR A 709 3.97 15.17 4.50
N MET A 710 3.49 15.81 3.43
CA MET A 710 2.73 17.03 3.48
C MET A 710 1.53 16.96 2.54
N GLY A 711 0.37 17.34 3.04
CA GLY A 711 -0.84 17.58 2.25
C GLY A 711 -1.21 19.06 2.34
N PHE A 712 -1.50 19.68 1.20
CA PHE A 712 -1.90 21.08 1.16
C PHE A 712 -3.10 21.27 0.24
N GLN A 713 -4.22 21.68 0.79
CA GLN A 713 -5.45 21.95 0.06
C GLN A 713 -5.80 23.43 0.10
N ASN A 714 -6.12 24.00 -1.04
CA ASN A 714 -6.71 25.33 -1.18
C ASN A 714 -8.10 25.21 -1.77
N THR A 715 -9.04 25.94 -1.18
CA THR A 715 -10.40 26.07 -1.69
C THR A 715 -10.74 27.54 -1.83
N LEU A 716 -11.12 27.94 -3.04
CA LEU A 716 -11.55 29.27 -3.39
C LEU A 716 -13.01 29.22 -3.81
N THR A 717 -13.84 30.06 -3.23
CA THR A 717 -15.25 30.21 -3.61
C THR A 717 -15.48 31.64 -4.05
N TYR A 718 -15.97 31.82 -5.27
CA TYR A 718 -16.36 33.12 -5.80
C TYR A 718 -17.80 33.07 -6.28
N LYS A 719 -18.71 33.70 -5.53
CA LYS A 719 -20.17 33.62 -5.76
C LYS A 719 -20.61 32.15 -5.82
N ASP A 720 -21.01 31.69 -6.99
CA ASP A 720 -21.57 30.37 -7.25
C ASP A 720 -20.50 29.36 -7.74
N PHE A 721 -19.26 29.81 -7.93
CA PHE A 721 -18.13 28.96 -8.35
C PHE A 721 -17.28 28.54 -7.17
N ASP A 722 -16.80 27.31 -7.20
CA ASP A 722 -15.81 26.78 -6.27
C ASP A 722 -14.63 26.14 -7.02
N LEU A 723 -13.40 26.43 -6.56
CA LEU A 723 -12.17 25.81 -7.04
C LEU A 723 -11.44 25.18 -5.86
N SER A 724 -11.11 23.90 -5.97
CA SER A 724 -10.31 23.17 -4.97
C SER A 724 -9.08 22.57 -5.63
N ILE A 725 -7.91 22.77 -5.01
CA ILE A 725 -6.64 22.21 -5.44
C ILE A 725 -6.02 21.48 -4.26
N TYR A 726 -5.72 20.19 -4.42
CA TYR A 726 -5.03 19.39 -3.43
C TYR A 726 -3.65 18.94 -3.92
N MET A 727 -2.63 19.28 -3.13
CA MET A 727 -1.23 18.99 -3.38
C MET A 727 -0.72 18.01 -2.32
N TYR A 728 0.22 17.15 -2.71
CA TYR A 728 0.77 16.13 -1.84
C TYR A 728 2.28 15.97 -2.06
N MET A 729 3.02 15.76 -0.98
CA MET A 729 4.46 15.53 -1.00
C MET A 729 4.82 14.35 -0.13
N ARG A 730 5.79 13.57 -0.58
CA ARG A 730 6.55 12.60 0.21
C ARG A 730 8.03 12.88 0.04
N TRP A 731 8.78 12.79 1.13
CA TRP A 731 10.19 13.11 1.10
C TRP A 731 11.01 12.19 1.99
N GLY A 732 12.25 11.83 1.55
CA GLY A 732 13.18 10.99 2.28
C GLY A 732 12.92 9.49 2.17
N GLN A 733 12.06 9.04 1.26
CA GLN A 733 11.89 7.62 0.96
C GLN A 733 12.78 7.17 -0.18
N MET A 734 13.25 5.93 -0.11
CA MET A 734 13.83 5.24 -1.26
C MET A 734 12.82 4.31 -1.93
N LEU A 735 13.02 4.06 -3.21
CA LEU A 735 12.30 3.06 -4.00
C LEU A 735 13.28 2.06 -4.61
N LYS A 736 12.81 0.83 -4.80
CA LYS A 736 13.40 -0.11 -5.73
C LYS A 736 12.62 -0.04 -7.03
N TYR A 737 13.14 0.70 -8.01
CA TYR A 737 12.53 0.87 -9.33
C TYR A 737 13.21 -0.07 -10.33
N SER A 738 12.57 -1.22 -10.58
CA SER A 738 13.13 -2.33 -11.37
C SER A 738 13.45 -1.95 -12.82
N VAL A 739 12.75 -0.97 -13.39
CA VAL A 739 12.96 -0.50 -14.76
C VAL A 739 14.41 -0.02 -15.00
N LEU A 740 15.10 0.50 -13.98
CA LEU A 740 16.51 0.91 -14.11
C LEU A 740 17.44 -0.29 -14.36
N THR A 741 17.08 -1.47 -13.87
CA THR A 741 17.84 -2.72 -14.12
C THR A 741 17.36 -3.46 -15.37
N ASP A 742 16.32 -2.95 -16.03
CA ASP A 742 15.96 -3.39 -17.37
C ASP A 742 16.94 -2.88 -18.43
N TYR A 743 17.75 -1.83 -18.12
CA TYR A 743 18.87 -1.44 -18.95
C TYR A 743 19.67 -2.65 -19.42
N ASP A 744 19.87 -2.74 -20.73
CA ASP A 744 20.65 -3.81 -21.35
C ASP A 744 21.92 -3.21 -21.99
N PRO A 745 23.10 -3.42 -21.39
CA PRO A 745 24.35 -2.92 -21.94
C PRO A 745 24.71 -3.55 -23.27
N THR A 746 24.13 -4.69 -23.66
CA THR A 746 24.33 -5.25 -24.99
C THR A 746 23.59 -4.46 -26.08
N GLY A 747 22.63 -3.62 -25.72
CA GLY A 747 21.78 -2.86 -26.61
C GLY A 747 20.62 -3.65 -27.20
N LEU A 748 20.58 -4.98 -27.03
CA LEU A 748 19.60 -5.86 -27.67
C LEU A 748 18.21 -5.70 -27.08
N ASN A 749 18.05 -5.80 -25.75
CA ASN A 749 16.78 -5.48 -25.11
C ASN A 749 16.57 -3.96 -25.07
N ASN A 750 15.32 -3.56 -25.22
CA ASN A 750 14.95 -2.15 -25.19
C ASN A 750 14.97 -1.58 -23.76
N TYR A 751 15.00 -0.24 -23.64
CA TYR A 751 14.94 0.49 -22.38
C TYR A 751 14.50 1.94 -22.64
N PRO A 752 14.11 2.70 -21.58
CA PRO A 752 13.67 4.09 -21.72
C PRO A 752 14.69 5.01 -22.40
N THR A 753 14.20 5.92 -23.22
CA THR A 753 15.04 6.88 -23.99
C THR A 753 15.83 7.85 -23.10
N TYR A 754 15.36 8.12 -21.88
CA TYR A 754 16.01 9.05 -20.96
C TYR A 754 17.23 8.46 -20.25
N PHE A 755 17.56 7.18 -20.44
CA PHE A 755 18.72 6.55 -19.82
C PHE A 755 20.00 7.17 -20.38
N ASN A 756 20.74 7.87 -19.50
CA ASN A 756 21.98 8.54 -19.84
C ASN A 756 23.17 7.59 -19.65
N VAL A 757 23.54 6.91 -20.72
CA VAL A 757 24.57 5.87 -20.72
C VAL A 757 25.95 6.49 -20.86
N TRP A 758 26.91 5.97 -20.08
CA TRP A 758 28.30 6.44 -20.14
C TRP A 758 28.97 6.09 -21.48
N SER A 759 29.73 7.04 -22.00
CA SER A 759 30.72 6.83 -23.07
C SER A 759 31.90 7.78 -22.86
N GLU A 760 33.00 7.60 -23.60
CA GLU A 760 34.17 8.49 -23.50
C GLU A 760 33.84 9.96 -23.84
N THR A 761 32.82 10.19 -24.65
CA THR A 761 32.32 11.51 -25.04
C THR A 761 31.11 11.97 -24.22
N ASN A 762 30.53 11.11 -23.42
CA ASN A 762 29.38 11.37 -22.53
C ASN A 762 29.68 10.83 -21.12
N PRO A 763 30.35 11.62 -20.25
CA PRO A 763 30.78 11.19 -18.93
C PRO A 763 29.61 11.14 -17.93
N SER A 764 28.61 10.30 -18.22
CA SER A 764 27.45 10.06 -17.35
C SER A 764 27.84 9.26 -16.10
N ASN A 765 27.09 9.46 -15.02
CA ASN A 765 27.16 8.66 -13.79
C ASN A 765 25.92 7.76 -13.59
N ASP A 766 25.02 7.68 -14.58
CA ASP A 766 23.74 6.99 -14.42
C ASP A 766 23.82 5.48 -14.76
N PHE A 767 24.32 5.18 -15.97
CA PHE A 767 24.37 3.80 -16.46
C PHE A 767 25.75 3.46 -17.02
N PRO A 768 26.23 2.20 -16.83
CA PRO A 768 27.53 1.77 -17.32
C PRO A 768 27.59 1.72 -18.83
N ALA A 769 28.80 1.62 -19.38
CA ALA A 769 29.07 1.55 -20.81
C ALA A 769 28.33 0.39 -21.49
N MET A 770 27.96 0.60 -22.76
CA MET A 770 27.41 -0.46 -23.60
C MET A 770 28.54 -1.34 -24.15
N ASP A 771 28.30 -2.65 -24.22
CA ASP A 771 29.25 -3.61 -24.79
C ASP A 771 28.48 -4.90 -25.20
N ALA A 772 28.41 -5.17 -26.50
CA ALA A 772 27.69 -6.32 -27.04
C ALA A 772 28.30 -7.69 -26.69
N SER A 773 29.52 -7.72 -26.16
CA SER A 773 30.18 -8.96 -25.73
C SER A 773 29.71 -9.47 -24.36
N ILE A 774 28.95 -8.67 -23.62
CA ILE A 774 28.49 -8.99 -22.27
C ILE A 774 27.45 -10.14 -22.32
N LYS A 775 27.76 -11.24 -21.65
CA LYS A 775 26.82 -12.39 -21.55
C LYS A 775 25.89 -12.29 -20.35
N ASP A 776 26.39 -11.74 -19.24
CA ASP A 776 25.61 -11.55 -18.01
C ASP A 776 26.03 -10.20 -17.39
N LYS A 777 25.10 -9.26 -17.42
CA LYS A 777 25.32 -7.90 -16.90
C LYS A 777 25.55 -7.84 -15.40
N LEU A 778 24.98 -8.80 -14.63
CA LEU A 778 25.14 -8.83 -13.17
C LEU A 778 26.54 -9.27 -12.77
N SER A 779 27.12 -10.21 -13.52
CA SER A 779 28.50 -10.67 -13.30
C SER A 779 29.53 -9.71 -13.88
N TYR A 780 29.21 -9.08 -15.01
CA TYR A 780 30.14 -8.16 -15.70
C TYR A 780 30.27 -6.81 -15.00
N TYR A 781 29.15 -6.26 -14.50
CA TYR A 781 29.10 -5.00 -13.75
C TYR A 781 28.74 -5.27 -12.29
N PRO A 782 29.71 -5.47 -11.39
CA PRO A 782 29.42 -5.49 -9.97
C PRO A 782 28.60 -4.26 -9.57
N GLY A 783 27.56 -4.45 -8.75
CA GLY A 783 26.66 -3.36 -8.37
C GLY A 783 25.52 -3.05 -9.35
N PHE A 784 25.41 -3.76 -10.47
CA PHE A 784 24.33 -3.52 -11.45
C PHE A 784 22.93 -3.57 -10.83
N ALA A 785 22.68 -4.53 -9.95
CA ALA A 785 21.40 -4.64 -9.26
C ALA A 785 21.10 -3.42 -8.35
N ALA A 786 22.15 -2.73 -7.86
CA ALA A 786 22.00 -1.55 -7.01
C ALA A 786 21.50 -0.31 -7.77
N LEU A 787 21.59 -0.28 -9.11
CA LEU A 787 21.01 0.77 -9.95
C LEU A 787 19.51 0.96 -9.71
N SER A 788 18.80 -0.12 -9.27
CA SER A 788 17.36 -0.04 -9.01
C SER A 788 16.98 0.81 -7.80
N TYR A 789 17.90 1.13 -6.89
CA TYR A 789 17.59 1.87 -5.67
C TYR A 789 17.77 3.37 -5.90
N VAL A 790 16.69 4.13 -5.77
CA VAL A 790 16.69 5.57 -6.04
C VAL A 790 15.92 6.35 -4.97
N ASP A 791 16.23 7.65 -4.85
CA ASP A 791 15.44 8.58 -4.03
C ASP A 791 14.04 8.73 -4.64
N GLY A 792 13.02 8.27 -3.92
CA GLY A 792 11.63 8.30 -4.31
C GLY A 792 10.85 9.51 -3.82
N SER A 793 11.53 10.58 -3.40
CA SER A 793 10.89 11.83 -2.97
C SER A 793 10.17 12.51 -4.13
N PHE A 794 8.98 13.06 -3.89
CA PHE A 794 8.20 13.71 -4.94
C PHE A 794 7.23 14.78 -4.42
N PHE A 795 6.87 15.68 -5.33
CA PHE A 795 5.73 16.59 -5.23
C PHE A 795 4.67 16.23 -6.26
N LYS A 796 3.39 16.34 -5.89
CA LYS A 796 2.26 15.97 -6.74
C LYS A 796 1.07 16.87 -6.54
N ILE A 797 0.40 17.25 -7.63
CA ILE A 797 -0.97 17.74 -7.58
C ILE A 797 -1.88 16.53 -7.71
N LYS A 798 -2.63 16.22 -6.63
CA LYS A 798 -3.50 15.03 -6.58
C LYS A 798 -4.80 15.24 -7.32
N ASN A 799 -5.43 16.41 -7.13
CA ASN A 799 -6.63 16.77 -7.85
C ASN A 799 -6.85 18.28 -7.92
N ILE A 800 -7.57 18.69 -8.97
CA ILE A 800 -8.09 20.03 -9.19
C ILE A 800 -9.58 19.86 -9.52
N THR A 801 -10.43 20.50 -8.75
CA THR A 801 -11.89 20.48 -8.98
C THR A 801 -12.42 21.90 -9.17
N LEU A 802 -13.15 22.12 -10.24
CA LEU A 802 -13.90 23.35 -10.49
C LEU A 802 -15.40 23.04 -10.48
N GLY A 803 -16.16 23.69 -9.63
CA GLY A 803 -17.59 23.51 -9.50
C GLY A 803 -18.37 24.80 -9.74
N TYR A 804 -19.59 24.64 -10.20
CA TYR A 804 -20.60 25.68 -10.29
C TYR A 804 -21.88 25.22 -9.63
N THR A 805 -22.37 25.96 -8.65
CA THR A 805 -23.65 25.69 -7.97
C THR A 805 -24.69 26.67 -8.47
N MET A 806 -25.77 26.18 -9.07
CA MET A 806 -26.86 27.00 -9.58
C MET A 806 -27.49 27.82 -8.42
N PRO A 807 -27.75 29.14 -8.61
CA PRO A 807 -28.42 29.94 -7.60
C PRO A 807 -29.78 29.36 -7.19
N ASP A 808 -30.10 29.35 -5.91
CA ASP A 808 -31.31 28.71 -5.34
C ASP A 808 -32.60 29.15 -6.01
N LYS A 809 -32.69 30.42 -6.46
CA LYS A 809 -33.88 30.94 -7.17
C LYS A 809 -34.11 30.23 -8.50
N LEU A 810 -33.04 29.89 -9.22
CA LEU A 810 -33.11 29.18 -10.50
C LEU A 810 -33.36 27.69 -10.28
N ALA A 811 -32.67 27.08 -9.32
CA ALA A 811 -32.87 25.67 -8.97
C ALA A 811 -34.33 25.40 -8.58
N LYS A 812 -34.94 26.24 -7.74
CA LYS A 812 -36.33 26.12 -7.32
C LYS A 812 -37.33 26.28 -8.49
N LYS A 813 -37.02 27.08 -9.51
CA LYS A 813 -37.86 27.17 -10.75
C LYS A 813 -37.87 25.85 -11.52
N LEU A 814 -36.82 25.05 -11.41
CA LEU A 814 -36.72 23.74 -12.03
C LEU A 814 -37.24 22.61 -11.10
N GLY A 815 -37.84 22.95 -9.96
CA GLY A 815 -38.32 21.97 -8.98
C GLY A 815 -37.19 21.28 -8.17
N LEU A 816 -35.97 21.85 -8.20
CA LEU A 816 -34.81 21.31 -7.55
C LEU A 816 -34.50 22.07 -6.23
N GLY A 817 -34.07 21.35 -5.21
CA GLY A 817 -33.51 21.94 -4.00
C GLY A 817 -32.12 22.53 -4.24
N LYS A 818 -31.25 21.80 -4.96
CA LYS A 818 -29.89 22.23 -5.34
C LYS A 818 -29.44 21.54 -6.63
N LEU A 819 -28.71 22.26 -7.47
CA LEU A 819 -28.01 21.73 -8.63
C LEU A 819 -26.56 22.22 -8.63
N ARG A 820 -25.59 21.29 -8.64
CA ARG A 820 -24.18 21.61 -8.84
C ARG A 820 -23.59 20.75 -9.96
N VAL A 821 -22.87 21.39 -10.87
CA VAL A 821 -22.04 20.71 -11.89
C VAL A 821 -20.57 20.95 -11.57
N TYR A 822 -19.71 19.99 -11.88
CA TYR A 822 -18.28 20.11 -11.60
C TYR A 822 -17.43 19.32 -12.60
N GLY A 823 -16.18 19.76 -12.76
CA GLY A 823 -15.13 19.02 -13.43
C GLY A 823 -13.99 18.77 -12.45
N THR A 824 -13.44 17.56 -12.48
CA THR A 824 -12.27 17.17 -11.65
C THR A 824 -11.23 16.50 -12.52
N ILE A 825 -9.96 16.91 -12.36
CA ILE A 825 -8.82 16.19 -12.89
C ILE A 825 -8.02 15.62 -11.73
N THR A 826 -7.75 14.30 -11.77
CA THR A 826 -6.98 13.58 -10.76
C THR A 826 -5.60 13.24 -11.31
N ASN A 827 -4.56 13.35 -10.47
CA ASN A 827 -3.16 13.12 -10.82
C ASN A 827 -2.68 13.90 -12.07
N PRO A 828 -3.00 15.21 -12.22
CA PRO A 828 -2.61 15.97 -13.41
C PRO A 828 -1.10 16.16 -13.52
N PHE A 829 -0.35 16.14 -12.40
CA PHE A 829 1.04 16.53 -12.37
C PHE A 829 1.82 15.89 -11.23
N VAL A 830 3.03 15.39 -11.53
CA VAL A 830 4.01 14.84 -10.59
C VAL A 830 5.42 15.28 -10.96
N ILE A 831 6.23 15.61 -9.95
CA ILE A 831 7.68 15.83 -10.08
C ILE A 831 8.39 14.94 -9.08
N ALA A 832 9.20 14.00 -9.54
CA ALA A 832 10.13 13.24 -8.74
C ALA A 832 11.41 14.05 -8.49
N LYS A 833 12.05 13.86 -7.33
CA LYS A 833 13.34 14.48 -7.02
C LYS A 833 14.48 13.88 -7.84
N SER A 834 14.47 12.56 -8.00
CA SER A 834 15.48 11.86 -8.81
C SER A 834 15.14 11.98 -10.30
N HIS A 835 16.11 12.41 -11.13
CA HIS A 835 15.99 12.44 -12.58
C HIS A 835 15.86 11.03 -13.20
N LEU A 836 16.30 9.98 -12.47
CA LEU A 836 16.14 8.58 -12.85
C LEU A 836 14.69 8.09 -12.76
N LEU A 837 13.81 8.89 -12.15
CA LEU A 837 12.36 8.67 -12.11
C LEU A 837 11.63 9.58 -13.10
N LYS A 838 12.31 10.00 -14.18
CA LYS A 838 11.66 10.76 -15.24
C LYS A 838 10.50 9.95 -15.82
N ASP A 839 9.36 10.61 -16.00
CA ASP A 839 8.13 10.02 -16.54
C ASP A 839 7.62 8.79 -15.76
N TYR A 840 7.97 8.72 -14.47
CA TYR A 840 7.48 7.73 -13.51
C TYR A 840 6.82 8.42 -12.30
N ASP A 841 5.71 7.87 -11.83
CA ASP A 841 5.04 8.36 -10.62
C ASP A 841 5.53 7.56 -9.39
N PRO A 842 6.34 8.17 -8.50
CA PRO A 842 6.92 7.45 -7.36
C PRO A 842 5.89 6.91 -6.35
N GLU A 843 4.64 7.34 -6.43
CA GLU A 843 3.54 6.81 -5.61
C GLU A 843 3.23 5.34 -5.93
N MET A 844 3.69 4.84 -7.09
CA MET A 844 3.58 3.44 -7.50
C MET A 844 4.56 2.50 -6.78
N ASN A 845 5.47 3.03 -5.95
CA ASN A 845 6.41 2.27 -5.13
C ASN A 845 7.31 1.28 -5.91
N GLY A 846 7.76 1.65 -7.10
CA GLY A 846 8.73 0.91 -7.90
C GLY A 846 8.15 -0.03 -8.96
N GLY A 847 6.85 -0.28 -8.97
CA GLY A 847 6.20 -1.09 -10.02
C GLY A 847 5.74 -0.25 -11.21
N LEU A 848 5.72 -0.80 -12.41
CA LEU A 848 5.26 -0.10 -13.61
C LEU A 848 4.19 -0.86 -14.42
N ASN A 849 3.95 -2.13 -14.13
CA ASN A 849 3.04 -2.95 -14.94
C ASN A 849 1.58 -2.44 -15.00
N TYR A 850 1.17 -1.62 -14.04
CA TYR A 850 -0.13 -0.94 -14.07
C TYR A 850 0.07 0.53 -13.71
N PRO A 851 0.14 1.44 -14.71
CA PRO A 851 0.43 2.85 -14.46
C PRO A 851 -0.68 3.52 -13.65
N LEU A 852 -0.28 4.51 -12.83
CA LEU A 852 -1.22 5.25 -12.00
C LEU A 852 -2.22 6.03 -12.87
N THR A 853 -3.51 5.88 -12.57
CA THR A 853 -4.58 6.49 -13.35
C THR A 853 -4.58 8.02 -13.21
N LYS A 854 -4.58 8.71 -14.35
CA LYS A 854 -4.95 10.11 -14.52
C LYS A 854 -6.40 10.14 -15.00
N GLN A 855 -7.26 10.87 -14.31
CA GLN A 855 -8.70 10.82 -14.56
C GLN A 855 -9.26 12.22 -14.78
N LEU A 856 -10.06 12.39 -15.81
CA LEU A 856 -10.85 13.61 -16.07
C LEU A 856 -12.33 13.26 -15.89
N VAL A 857 -12.99 13.91 -14.95
CA VAL A 857 -14.37 13.61 -14.54
C VAL A 857 -15.25 14.84 -14.69
N PHE A 858 -16.45 14.63 -15.20
CA PHE A 858 -17.54 15.61 -15.19
C PHE A 858 -18.70 15.05 -14.38
N GLY A 859 -19.16 15.82 -13.41
CA GLY A 859 -20.16 15.35 -12.46
C GLY A 859 -21.30 16.33 -12.22
N LEU A 860 -22.40 15.77 -11.72
CA LEU A 860 -23.65 16.42 -11.42
C LEU A 860 -24.12 16.01 -10.02
N ASN A 861 -24.50 16.99 -9.19
CA ASN A 861 -25.16 16.74 -7.91
C ASN A 861 -26.53 17.43 -7.91
N LEU A 862 -27.58 16.65 -7.68
CA LEU A 862 -28.97 17.11 -7.57
C LEU A 862 -29.52 16.85 -6.18
N SER A 863 -30.33 17.77 -5.67
CA SER A 863 -31.11 17.56 -4.45
C SER A 863 -32.56 17.95 -4.73
N PHE A 864 -33.52 17.16 -4.26
CA PHE A 864 -34.95 17.32 -4.44
C PHE A 864 -35.64 17.56 -3.09
#